data_36d3afae2a2f16b0e282d7c3311b35fd
#
_entry.id   36d3afae2a2f16b0e282d7c3311b35fd
#
_cell.length_a   1.000
_cell.length_b   1.000
_cell.length_c   1.000
_cell.angle_alpha   90.00
_cell.angle_beta   90.00
_cell.angle_gamma   90.00
#
_symmetry.space_group_name_H-M   'P 1'
#
loop_
_entity.id
_entity.type
_entity.pdbx_description
1 polymer ?
#
loop_
_entity_poly.entity_id
_entity_poly.type
_entity_poly.pdbx_seq_one_letter_code
_entity_poly.pdbx_strand_id
1 'polypeptide(L)'
;MAKNSKKAPFGKRLGKLFRRGVIVSALMRFADFLYKAAANSFAAKLLLSYDKADDCARNSFAGGIVRSLGSSESEGFRKVKHKVASSLEDSLIISSLGKLSSALLTMSLSSYGVFAFSFGLYVVATFLLKKYSFSLDVSIASLIVGVGFFVLSIVLFMSKKSMAQAISGSAILRFILFDVLNLRSVSLDYAASCPVTTGISAGFLIGMACGTISIFAPAEYVVFGIASIIAIHAVVVSPEAGVIGICLSHPCLPTMVLAGLVCLVLFSSVMKFLCGKRVFKLSLIDLPIFVFAILTLFGGIFTRSSTSLKKMLLMICFMAAYFIVKNLIRSSALLKKCLSATAFSEALVSLYGILENFVGTPSVIWQDMSDFGEIKGRVVSTFANPNVLGEYLILIIPITVALAITSKSLKERFAFACGAAFDIFCLVLTWSRGAWLGFAVSTVVFLLLADKRCFTAGILLLPPAAVALSLSGSVMNRITSIFTHSDTSSSYRIGIWKGVLKMLGKVFPYGIGIGEGAFAAVYPSYALRGIETAPHSHSLYLQIITELGISGAVVFFIFLFLLAQINISHIASPDSKSSKLIEIGIFCGLIAFLVQGMTDYVWYNYRIFLMFWIVVGLSVSAVIMSKNAVEESSGEYLC
;
A
#
# COMPACT_ATOMS: atom_id res chain seq x y z
N MET A 1 61.86 -10.17 -11.94
CA MET A 1 60.85 -9.13 -11.67
C MET A 1 59.72 -9.28 -12.67
N ALA A 2 58.65 -10.00 -12.32
CA ALA A 2 57.46 -10.18 -13.16
C ALA A 2 56.40 -9.16 -12.72
N LYS A 3 56.06 -8.19 -13.58
CA LYS A 3 55.00 -7.23 -13.39
C LYS A 3 53.62 -7.93 -13.37
N ASN A 4 53.06 -8.12 -12.20
CA ASN A 4 51.67 -8.53 -12.03
C ASN A 4 50.71 -7.42 -12.54
N SER A 5 50.32 -7.48 -13.80
CA SER A 5 49.23 -6.63 -14.31
C SER A 5 47.91 -7.14 -13.78
N LYS A 6 47.39 -6.54 -12.68
CA LYS A 6 46.02 -6.76 -12.22
C LYS A 6 45.08 -6.38 -13.35
N LYS A 7 44.55 -7.37 -14.10
CA LYS A 7 43.51 -7.17 -15.11
C LYS A 7 42.27 -6.57 -14.40
N ALA A 8 41.87 -5.37 -14.81
CA ALA A 8 40.65 -4.74 -14.30
C ALA A 8 39.46 -5.68 -14.41
N PRO A 9 38.56 -5.74 -13.41
CA PRO A 9 37.41 -6.63 -13.43
C PRO A 9 36.54 -6.41 -14.69
N PHE A 10 36.01 -7.49 -15.25
CA PHE A 10 35.30 -7.56 -16.52
C PHE A 10 34.28 -6.43 -16.70
N GLY A 11 33.53 -6.09 -15.66
CA GLY A 11 32.55 -4.99 -15.67
C GLY A 11 33.15 -3.59 -15.90
N LYS A 12 34.40 -3.33 -15.44
CA LYS A 12 35.10 -2.06 -15.73
C LYS A 12 35.60 -1.98 -17.17
N ARG A 13 35.92 -3.12 -17.79
CA ARG A 13 36.34 -3.18 -19.21
C ARG A 13 35.13 -2.99 -20.13
N LEU A 14 34.00 -3.67 -19.83
CA LEU A 14 32.75 -3.52 -20.55
C LEU A 14 32.26 -2.07 -20.49
N GLY A 15 32.27 -1.44 -19.31
CA GLY A 15 31.91 -0.04 -19.13
C GLY A 15 32.82 0.96 -19.89
N LYS A 16 34.11 0.65 -20.12
CA LYS A 16 34.99 1.47 -20.95
C LYS A 16 34.72 1.30 -22.43
N LEU A 17 34.45 0.07 -22.90
CA LEU A 17 34.06 -0.21 -24.30
C LEU A 17 32.71 0.44 -24.63
N PHE A 18 31.76 0.34 -23.71
CA PHE A 18 30.43 0.96 -23.85
C PHE A 18 30.53 2.49 -24.01
N ARG A 19 31.40 3.15 -23.25
CA ARG A 19 31.60 4.63 -23.32
C ARG A 19 32.31 5.10 -24.59
N ARG A 20 32.98 4.24 -25.33
CA ARG A 20 33.71 4.60 -26.56
C ARG A 20 32.89 4.45 -27.82
N GLY A 21 31.68 3.85 -27.73
CA GLY A 21 30.77 3.73 -28.87
C GLY A 21 30.22 5.10 -29.29
N VAL A 22 30.25 5.39 -30.59
CA VAL A 22 29.76 6.65 -31.17
C VAL A 22 28.29 6.87 -30.80
N ILE A 23 27.45 5.83 -30.91
CA ILE A 23 26.02 5.88 -30.58
C ILE A 23 25.82 6.19 -29.10
N VAL A 24 26.53 5.49 -28.21
CA VAL A 24 26.43 5.71 -26.76
C VAL A 24 26.86 7.13 -26.38
N SER A 25 27.95 7.62 -26.98
CA SER A 25 28.42 8.99 -26.71
C SER A 25 27.45 10.06 -27.23
N ALA A 26 26.76 9.81 -28.35
CA ALA A 26 25.73 10.68 -28.88
C ALA A 26 24.49 10.70 -27.98
N LEU A 27 24.01 9.53 -27.54
CA LEU A 27 22.88 9.41 -26.60
C LEU A 27 23.18 10.04 -25.25
N MET A 28 24.41 9.90 -24.73
CA MET A 28 24.80 10.56 -23.49
C MET A 28 24.85 12.08 -23.63
N ARG A 29 25.31 12.61 -24.78
CA ARG A 29 25.26 14.06 -25.06
C ARG A 29 23.83 14.56 -25.19
N PHE A 30 22.96 13.79 -25.84
CA PHE A 30 21.54 14.11 -25.92
C PHE A 30 20.88 14.08 -24.53
N ALA A 31 21.16 13.09 -23.70
CA ALA A 31 20.72 13.07 -22.32
C ALA A 31 21.21 14.31 -21.54
N ASP A 32 22.50 14.66 -21.64
CA ASP A 32 23.05 15.87 -21.01
C ASP A 32 22.36 17.15 -21.48
N PHE A 33 22.03 17.23 -22.76
CA PHE A 33 21.23 18.35 -23.31
C PHE A 33 19.84 18.40 -22.68
N LEU A 34 19.12 17.27 -22.64
CA LEU A 34 17.79 17.20 -22.00
C LEU A 34 17.82 17.60 -20.52
N TYR A 35 18.80 17.09 -19.75
CA TYR A 35 18.96 17.46 -18.35
C TYR A 35 19.22 18.95 -18.18
N LYS A 36 20.10 19.55 -18.98
CA LYS A 36 20.39 20.99 -18.94
C LYS A 36 19.17 21.84 -19.35
N ALA A 37 18.47 21.43 -20.40
CA ALA A 37 17.26 22.12 -20.84
C ALA A 37 16.15 22.03 -19.78
N ALA A 38 15.94 20.85 -19.21
CA ALA A 38 15.00 20.67 -18.10
C ALA A 38 15.37 21.52 -16.88
N ALA A 39 16.62 21.48 -16.41
CA ALA A 39 17.07 22.23 -15.25
C ALA A 39 16.94 23.76 -15.40
N ASN A 40 17.09 24.27 -16.62
CA ASN A 40 16.96 25.70 -16.92
C ASN A 40 15.52 26.16 -17.20
N SER A 41 14.57 25.22 -17.32
CA SER A 41 13.19 25.53 -17.61
C SER A 41 12.50 26.25 -16.44
N PHE A 42 11.49 27.08 -16.76
CA PHE A 42 10.64 27.72 -15.75
C PHE A 42 9.94 26.67 -14.87
N ALA A 43 9.47 25.57 -15.48
CA ALA A 43 8.82 24.47 -14.77
C ALA A 43 9.74 23.81 -13.75
N ALA A 44 11.02 23.57 -14.10
CA ALA A 44 11.99 23.01 -13.16
C ALA A 44 12.27 23.98 -11.99
N LYS A 45 12.45 25.27 -12.28
CA LYS A 45 12.65 26.30 -11.23
C LYS A 45 11.47 26.33 -10.26
N LEU A 46 10.26 26.21 -10.77
CA LEU A 46 9.05 26.17 -9.97
C LEU A 46 8.97 24.87 -9.15
N LEU A 47 9.29 23.72 -9.73
CA LEU A 47 9.32 22.42 -9.02
C LEU A 47 10.43 22.35 -7.96
N LEU A 48 11.54 23.06 -8.14
CA LEU A 48 12.66 23.10 -7.19
C LEU A 48 12.45 24.14 -6.06
N SER A 49 11.34 24.87 -6.03
CA SER A 49 11.07 25.94 -5.05
C SER A 49 10.31 25.48 -3.79
N TYR A 50 10.17 24.16 -3.57
CA TYR A 50 9.38 23.61 -2.46
C TYR A 50 9.83 24.16 -1.09
N ASP A 51 11.13 24.19 -0.81
CA ASP A 51 11.65 24.62 0.48
C ASP A 51 11.31 26.09 0.77
N LYS A 52 11.43 26.95 -0.25
CA LYS A 52 11.00 28.37 -0.13
C LYS A 52 9.50 28.51 0.12
N ALA A 53 8.68 27.67 -0.54
CA ALA A 53 7.23 27.68 -0.35
C ALA A 53 6.85 27.17 1.05
N ASP A 54 7.51 26.12 1.54
CA ASP A 54 7.30 25.57 2.89
C ASP A 54 7.71 26.58 3.98
N ASP A 55 8.85 27.26 3.80
CA ASP A 55 9.32 28.32 4.71
C ASP A 55 8.36 29.51 4.73
N CYS A 56 7.90 29.97 3.57
CA CYS A 56 6.89 31.03 3.49
C CYS A 56 5.58 30.63 4.17
N ALA A 57 5.12 29.39 3.95
CA ALA A 57 3.91 28.88 4.58
C ALA A 57 4.07 28.77 6.11
N ARG A 58 5.21 28.30 6.58
CA ARG A 58 5.54 28.23 8.02
C ARG A 58 5.58 29.60 8.68
N ASN A 59 6.08 30.61 7.98
CA ASN A 59 6.19 31.98 8.50
C ASN A 59 4.92 32.81 8.30
N SER A 60 3.90 32.30 7.63
CA SER A 60 2.60 32.92 7.48
C SER A 60 1.77 32.88 8.77
N PHE A 61 0.76 33.77 8.86
CA PHE A 61 -0.22 33.74 9.95
C PHE A 61 -0.88 32.38 10.15
N ALA A 62 -1.29 31.74 9.05
CA ALA A 62 -1.84 30.39 9.07
C ALA A 62 -0.83 29.35 9.56
N GLY A 63 0.43 29.46 9.16
CA GLY A 63 1.54 28.64 9.65
C GLY A 63 1.81 28.83 11.14
N GLY A 64 1.61 30.04 11.65
CA GLY A 64 1.66 30.35 13.08
C GLY A 64 0.57 29.61 13.87
N ILE A 65 -0.67 29.61 13.37
CA ILE A 65 -1.79 28.85 13.96
C ILE A 65 -1.51 27.35 13.92
N VAL A 66 -1.05 26.83 12.79
CA VAL A 66 -0.72 25.41 12.65
C VAL A 66 0.42 24.99 13.59
N ARG A 67 1.44 25.84 13.76
CA ARG A 67 2.50 25.60 14.74
C ARG A 67 1.98 25.64 16.18
N SER A 68 1.13 26.59 16.54
CA SER A 68 0.54 26.66 17.88
C SER A 68 -0.37 25.45 18.19
N LEU A 69 -1.04 24.89 17.18
CA LEU A 69 -1.82 23.66 17.30
C LEU A 69 -0.93 22.40 17.34
N GLY A 70 0.18 22.42 16.60
CA GLY A 70 1.15 21.31 16.51
C GLY A 70 2.20 21.33 17.62
N SER A 71 2.60 22.51 18.10
CA SER A 71 3.40 22.64 19.30
C SER A 71 2.49 22.35 20.49
N SER A 72 2.72 21.21 21.14
CA SER A 72 1.97 20.79 22.31
C SER A 72 2.18 21.68 23.57
N GLU A 73 2.51 22.94 23.36
CA GLU A 73 2.95 23.89 24.39
C GLU A 73 1.81 24.74 24.97
N SER A 74 0.60 24.72 24.40
CA SER A 74 -0.51 25.34 25.11
C SER A 74 -0.74 24.60 26.44
N GLU A 75 -0.71 25.34 27.54
CA GLU A 75 -0.87 24.81 28.89
C GLU A 75 -2.14 23.94 29.01
N GLY A 76 -3.22 24.31 28.32
CA GLY A 76 -4.45 23.53 28.23
C GLY A 76 -4.26 22.17 27.56
N PHE A 77 -3.54 22.11 26.46
CA PHE A 77 -3.28 20.84 25.75
C PHE A 77 -2.33 19.94 26.54
N ARG A 78 -1.35 20.51 27.22
CA ARG A 78 -0.47 19.77 28.13
C ARG A 78 -1.25 19.16 29.31
N LYS A 79 -2.20 19.92 29.89
CA LYS A 79 -3.10 19.42 30.94
C LYS A 79 -3.97 18.27 30.44
N VAL A 80 -4.53 18.37 29.21
CA VAL A 80 -5.31 17.29 28.60
C VAL A 80 -4.44 16.04 28.39
N LYS A 81 -3.24 16.19 27.82
CA LYS A 81 -2.31 15.05 27.63
C LYS A 81 -1.97 14.38 28.95
N HIS A 82 -1.65 15.16 29.99
CA HIS A 82 -1.33 14.61 31.30
C HIS A 82 -2.54 13.88 31.91
N LYS A 83 -3.73 14.47 31.83
CA LYS A 83 -4.97 13.86 32.32
C LYS A 83 -5.30 12.56 31.57
N VAL A 84 -5.15 12.52 30.25
CA VAL A 84 -5.37 11.31 29.45
C VAL A 84 -4.31 10.25 29.80
N ALA A 85 -3.05 10.62 29.91
CA ALA A 85 -1.98 9.68 30.24
C ALA A 85 -2.20 9.05 31.63
N SER A 86 -2.48 9.87 32.68
CA SER A 86 -2.75 9.36 34.02
C SER A 86 -4.02 8.49 34.06
N SER A 87 -5.12 8.93 33.43
CA SER A 87 -6.35 8.12 33.38
C SER A 87 -6.15 6.78 32.66
N LEU A 88 -5.24 6.68 31.70
CA LEU A 88 -4.91 5.42 31.04
C LEU A 88 -3.99 4.54 31.89
N GLU A 89 -3.03 5.13 32.61
CA GLU A 89 -2.16 4.40 33.54
C GLU A 89 -2.96 3.83 34.71
N ASP A 90 -3.94 4.58 35.21
CA ASP A 90 -4.85 4.17 36.29
C ASP A 90 -5.99 3.26 35.80
N SER A 91 -6.13 3.04 34.49
CA SER A 91 -7.22 2.26 33.94
C SER A 91 -7.12 0.78 34.31
N LEU A 92 -8.15 0.28 34.99
CA LEU A 92 -8.28 -1.15 35.32
C LEU A 92 -8.25 -2.03 34.07
N ILE A 93 -8.80 -1.54 32.94
CA ILE A 93 -8.84 -2.27 31.66
C ILE A 93 -7.42 -2.45 31.12
N ILE A 94 -6.62 -1.36 31.07
CA ILE A 94 -5.24 -1.41 30.56
C ILE A 94 -4.34 -2.25 31.48
N SER A 95 -4.47 -2.08 32.80
CA SER A 95 -3.76 -2.89 33.78
C SER A 95 -4.11 -4.38 33.64
N SER A 96 -5.40 -4.72 33.50
CA SER A 96 -5.86 -6.10 33.32
C SER A 96 -5.38 -6.71 32.00
N LEU A 97 -5.42 -5.94 30.87
CA LEU A 97 -4.87 -6.38 29.59
C LEU A 97 -3.36 -6.61 29.64
N GLY A 98 -2.63 -5.75 30.35
CA GLY A 98 -1.20 -5.94 30.58
C GLY A 98 -0.90 -7.20 31.38
N LYS A 99 -1.64 -7.45 32.47
CA LYS A 99 -1.54 -8.67 33.28
C LYS A 99 -1.89 -9.92 32.48
N LEU A 100 -2.96 -9.86 31.67
CA LEU A 100 -3.37 -10.97 30.81
C LEU A 100 -2.30 -11.27 29.75
N SER A 101 -1.76 -10.25 29.10
CA SER A 101 -0.66 -10.40 28.13
C SER A 101 0.57 -11.06 28.74
N SER A 102 0.96 -10.59 29.94
CA SER A 102 2.09 -11.18 30.67
C SER A 102 1.81 -12.63 31.07
N ALA A 103 0.61 -12.91 31.61
CA ALA A 103 0.20 -14.27 31.93
C ALA A 103 0.21 -15.22 30.73
N LEU A 104 -0.30 -14.78 29.59
CA LEU A 104 -0.27 -15.57 28.35
C LEU A 104 1.18 -15.82 27.90
N LEU A 105 2.07 -14.86 27.95
CA LEU A 105 3.46 -15.03 27.53
C LEU A 105 4.27 -15.95 28.46
N THR A 106 4.02 -15.91 29.78
CA THR A 106 4.71 -16.74 30.76
C THR A 106 4.12 -18.14 30.90
N MET A 107 2.89 -18.37 30.40
CA MET A 107 2.21 -19.66 30.46
C MET A 107 2.92 -20.73 29.65
N SER A 108 2.98 -21.97 30.21
CA SER A 108 3.63 -23.13 29.61
C SER A 108 2.96 -23.56 28.31
N LEU A 109 3.73 -24.03 27.32
CA LEU A 109 3.19 -24.60 26.09
C LEU A 109 2.29 -25.80 26.33
N SER A 110 2.50 -26.55 27.39
CA SER A 110 1.60 -27.64 27.80
C SER A 110 0.18 -27.15 28.13
N SER A 111 0.03 -25.95 28.70
CA SER A 111 -1.29 -25.34 28.93
C SER A 111 -2.00 -24.98 27.62
N TYR A 112 -1.25 -24.49 26.64
CA TYR A 112 -1.78 -24.32 25.25
C TYR A 112 -2.07 -25.64 24.58
N GLY A 113 -1.32 -26.71 24.92
CA GLY A 113 -1.63 -28.08 24.51
C GLY A 113 -2.99 -28.56 25.03
N VAL A 114 -3.32 -28.24 26.28
CA VAL A 114 -4.66 -28.56 26.88
C VAL A 114 -5.76 -27.77 26.15
N PHE A 115 -5.55 -26.49 25.86
CA PHE A 115 -6.47 -25.69 25.05
C PHE A 115 -6.68 -26.33 23.66
N ALA A 116 -5.59 -26.64 22.97
CA ALA A 116 -5.64 -27.21 21.64
C ALA A 116 -6.32 -28.60 21.62
N PHE A 117 -6.05 -29.41 22.62
CA PHE A 117 -6.68 -30.72 22.78
C PHE A 117 -8.18 -30.61 23.01
N SER A 118 -8.61 -29.80 24.00
CA SER A 118 -10.04 -29.67 24.34
C SER A 118 -10.83 -29.01 23.22
N PHE A 119 -10.28 -27.98 22.58
CA PHE A 119 -10.90 -27.34 21.42
C PHE A 119 -10.99 -28.30 20.23
N GLY A 120 -9.87 -28.96 19.85
CA GLY A 120 -9.81 -29.90 18.73
C GLY A 120 -10.75 -31.08 18.92
N LEU A 121 -10.74 -31.71 20.10
CA LEU A 121 -11.64 -32.83 20.43
C LEU A 121 -13.11 -32.41 20.36
N TYR A 122 -13.45 -31.22 20.90
CA TYR A 122 -14.81 -30.72 20.89
C TYR A 122 -15.30 -30.43 19.45
N VAL A 123 -14.46 -29.81 18.63
CA VAL A 123 -14.78 -29.53 17.22
C VAL A 123 -14.98 -30.83 16.44
N VAL A 124 -14.10 -31.83 16.60
CA VAL A 124 -14.25 -33.13 15.93
C VAL A 124 -15.52 -33.85 16.39
N ALA A 125 -15.79 -33.88 17.70
CA ALA A 125 -17.00 -34.47 18.25
C ALA A 125 -18.27 -33.79 17.70
N THR A 126 -18.27 -32.43 17.68
CA THR A 126 -19.38 -31.65 17.11
C THR A 126 -19.58 -31.95 15.62
N PHE A 127 -18.49 -32.05 14.85
CA PHE A 127 -18.55 -32.41 13.44
C PHE A 127 -19.20 -33.80 13.23
N LEU A 128 -18.73 -34.79 13.98
CA LEU A 128 -19.27 -36.16 13.87
C LEU A 128 -20.75 -36.22 14.27
N LEU A 129 -21.14 -35.59 15.37
CA LEU A 129 -22.53 -35.51 15.81
C LEU A 129 -23.43 -34.84 14.76
N LYS A 130 -23.04 -33.67 14.26
CA LYS A 130 -23.81 -32.96 13.24
C LYS A 130 -23.97 -33.78 11.97
N LYS A 131 -22.91 -34.41 11.48
CA LYS A 131 -22.90 -35.15 10.24
C LYS A 131 -23.67 -36.47 10.34
N TYR A 132 -23.42 -37.26 11.38
CA TYR A 132 -23.93 -38.64 11.46
C TYR A 132 -25.21 -38.77 12.29
N SER A 133 -25.42 -37.94 13.33
CA SER A 133 -26.63 -38.02 14.17
C SER A 133 -27.74 -37.07 13.71
N PHE A 134 -27.37 -35.92 13.17
CA PHE A 134 -28.34 -34.91 12.73
C PHE A 134 -28.41 -34.70 11.22
N SER A 135 -27.58 -35.40 10.45
CA SER A 135 -27.52 -35.30 8.97
C SER A 135 -27.44 -33.88 8.44
N LEU A 136 -26.72 -32.99 9.18
CA LEU A 136 -26.53 -31.60 8.81
C LEU A 136 -25.31 -31.44 7.89
N ASP A 137 -25.36 -30.47 6.97
CA ASP A 137 -24.21 -30.06 6.19
C ASP A 137 -23.17 -29.39 7.08
N VAL A 138 -21.95 -29.90 7.10
CA VAL A 138 -20.85 -29.41 7.92
C VAL A 138 -19.62 -29.16 7.05
N SER A 139 -18.99 -27.99 7.26
CA SER A 139 -17.76 -27.61 6.58
C SER A 139 -16.63 -28.62 6.85
N ILE A 140 -16.04 -29.19 5.81
CA ILE A 140 -14.83 -30.02 5.90
C ILE A 140 -13.67 -29.23 6.51
N ALA A 141 -13.62 -27.91 6.28
CA ALA A 141 -12.62 -27.05 6.89
C ALA A 141 -12.66 -27.10 8.41
N SER A 142 -13.86 -27.14 9.03
CA SER A 142 -14.00 -27.30 10.48
C SER A 142 -13.38 -28.61 10.98
N LEU A 143 -13.52 -29.73 10.25
CA LEU A 143 -12.88 -30.99 10.60
C LEU A 143 -11.35 -30.87 10.53
N ILE A 144 -10.83 -30.27 9.47
CA ILE A 144 -9.39 -30.05 9.29
C ILE A 144 -8.84 -29.19 10.45
N VAL A 145 -9.54 -28.13 10.85
CA VAL A 145 -9.19 -27.30 11.99
C VAL A 145 -9.18 -28.14 13.28
N GLY A 146 -10.23 -28.90 13.56
CA GLY A 146 -10.33 -29.74 14.76
C GLY A 146 -9.20 -30.77 14.86
N VAL A 147 -8.96 -31.52 13.78
CA VAL A 147 -7.87 -32.51 13.71
C VAL A 147 -6.50 -31.81 13.80
N GLY A 148 -6.32 -30.67 13.12
CA GLY A 148 -5.08 -29.89 13.19
C GLY A 148 -4.74 -29.46 14.62
N PHE A 149 -5.72 -28.92 15.36
CA PHE A 149 -5.52 -28.54 16.76
C PHE A 149 -5.27 -29.77 17.67
N PHE A 150 -5.94 -30.89 17.42
CA PHE A 150 -5.70 -32.14 18.13
C PHE A 150 -4.26 -32.63 17.93
N VAL A 151 -3.75 -32.65 16.69
CA VAL A 151 -2.35 -33.03 16.39
C VAL A 151 -1.37 -32.03 16.99
N LEU A 152 -1.65 -30.71 16.89
CA LEU A 152 -0.82 -29.67 17.49
C LEU A 152 -0.70 -29.86 19.01
N SER A 153 -1.77 -30.31 19.69
CA SER A 153 -1.75 -30.54 21.14
C SER A 153 -0.67 -31.53 21.56
N ILE A 154 -0.43 -32.60 20.78
CA ILE A 154 0.58 -33.62 21.07
C ILE A 154 1.98 -32.98 21.12
N VAL A 155 2.29 -32.12 20.16
CA VAL A 155 3.58 -31.41 20.10
C VAL A 155 3.72 -30.43 21.27
N LEU A 156 2.64 -29.72 21.61
CA LEU A 156 2.67 -28.73 22.71
C LEU A 156 2.79 -29.40 24.08
N PHE A 157 2.20 -30.56 24.30
CA PHE A 157 2.33 -31.32 25.55
C PHE A 157 3.78 -31.73 25.86
N MET A 158 4.60 -31.97 24.83
CA MET A 158 6.00 -32.37 25.01
C MET A 158 6.91 -31.24 25.51
N SER A 159 6.43 -29.99 25.49
CA SER A 159 7.26 -28.82 25.81
C SER A 159 6.88 -28.19 27.15
N LYS A 160 7.88 -28.07 28.03
CA LYS A 160 7.79 -27.35 29.32
C LYS A 160 8.13 -25.87 29.24
N LYS A 161 8.51 -25.38 28.05
CA LYS A 161 8.85 -23.95 27.83
C LYS A 161 7.62 -23.07 27.96
N SER A 162 7.82 -21.81 28.35
CA SER A 162 6.76 -20.79 28.21
C SER A 162 6.56 -20.39 26.77
N MET A 163 5.42 -19.75 26.44
CA MET A 163 5.17 -19.17 25.11
C MET A 163 6.28 -18.17 24.74
N ALA A 164 6.68 -17.29 25.67
CA ALA A 164 7.76 -16.34 25.45
C ALA A 164 9.09 -17.02 25.14
N GLN A 165 9.46 -18.07 25.86
CA GLN A 165 10.68 -18.85 25.60
C GLN A 165 10.63 -19.57 24.25
N ALA A 166 9.47 -20.06 23.83
CA ALA A 166 9.30 -20.70 22.53
C ALA A 166 9.44 -19.69 21.39
N ILE A 167 8.83 -18.52 21.52
CA ILE A 167 8.95 -17.44 20.54
C ILE A 167 10.40 -16.96 20.46
N SER A 168 11.04 -16.69 21.60
CA SER A 168 12.43 -16.24 21.66
C SER A 168 13.42 -17.28 21.10
N GLY A 169 13.12 -18.57 21.25
CA GLY A 169 13.93 -19.66 20.72
C GLY A 169 13.69 -20.00 19.25
N SER A 170 12.62 -19.47 18.63
CA SER A 170 12.28 -19.73 17.24
C SER A 170 12.79 -18.63 16.30
N ALA A 171 13.72 -18.95 15.40
CA ALA A 171 14.22 -18.01 14.41
C ALA A 171 13.09 -17.48 13.48
N ILE A 172 12.14 -18.34 13.11
CA ILE A 172 11.02 -17.98 12.25
C ILE A 172 10.06 -17.00 12.93
N LEU A 173 9.65 -17.29 14.19
CA LEU A 173 8.74 -16.41 14.93
C LEU A 173 9.40 -15.07 15.26
N ARG A 174 10.68 -15.07 15.63
CA ARG A 174 11.44 -13.83 15.82
C ARG A 174 11.50 -13.00 14.54
N PHE A 175 11.81 -13.62 13.43
CA PHE A 175 11.82 -12.94 12.12
C PHE A 175 10.45 -12.32 11.79
N ILE A 176 9.36 -13.07 11.94
CA ILE A 176 8.02 -12.55 11.67
C ILE A 176 7.65 -11.39 12.60
N LEU A 177 7.83 -11.57 13.91
CA LEU A 177 7.36 -10.58 14.91
C LEU A 177 8.25 -9.33 14.95
N PHE A 178 9.57 -9.46 14.86
CA PHE A 178 10.49 -8.34 15.07
C PHE A 178 11.05 -7.77 13.75
N ASP A 179 11.42 -8.63 12.81
CA ASP A 179 12.00 -8.16 11.56
C ASP A 179 10.93 -7.75 10.55
N VAL A 180 9.81 -8.49 10.45
CA VAL A 180 8.70 -8.15 9.57
C VAL A 180 7.76 -7.16 10.25
N LEU A 181 7.08 -7.55 11.35
CA LEU A 181 6.03 -6.74 11.99
C LEU A 181 6.55 -5.61 12.89
N ASN A 182 7.86 -5.50 13.08
CA ASN A 182 8.49 -4.43 13.88
C ASN A 182 7.96 -4.31 15.31
N LEU A 183 7.56 -5.43 15.95
CA LEU A 183 7.20 -5.45 17.35
C LEU A 183 8.46 -5.30 18.21
N ARG A 184 8.31 -4.81 19.44
CA ARG A 184 9.44 -4.65 20.36
C ARG A 184 9.73 -5.96 21.09
N SER A 185 10.99 -6.39 21.10
CA SER A 185 11.39 -7.63 21.78
C SER A 185 11.45 -7.50 23.32
N VAL A 186 11.63 -6.29 23.86
CA VAL A 186 11.91 -6.06 25.28
C VAL A 186 10.90 -6.72 26.23
N SER A 187 9.61 -6.61 25.95
CA SER A 187 8.55 -7.23 26.77
C SER A 187 8.56 -8.76 26.65
N LEU A 188 8.91 -9.29 25.48
CA LEU A 188 9.02 -10.72 25.24
C LEU A 188 10.26 -11.30 25.95
N ASP A 189 11.42 -10.63 25.82
CA ASP A 189 12.67 -11.05 26.44
C ASP A 189 12.54 -11.03 27.98
N TYR A 190 11.83 -10.03 28.53
CA TYR A 190 11.48 -10.01 29.95
C TYR A 190 10.57 -11.18 30.33
N ALA A 191 9.48 -11.44 29.60
CA ALA A 191 8.58 -12.56 29.86
C ALA A 191 9.27 -13.93 29.73
N ALA A 192 10.25 -14.06 28.84
CA ALA A 192 11.05 -15.27 28.66
C ALA A 192 11.99 -15.54 29.85
N SER A 193 12.39 -14.50 30.60
CA SER A 193 13.20 -14.63 31.82
C SER A 193 12.37 -14.90 33.08
N CYS A 194 11.04 -14.70 33.04
CA CYS A 194 10.15 -14.97 34.14
C CYS A 194 9.92 -16.47 34.37
N PRO A 195 9.58 -16.90 35.60
CA PRO A 195 9.18 -18.27 35.89
C PRO A 195 8.01 -18.72 35.00
N VAL A 196 8.07 -19.96 34.56
CA VAL A 196 7.00 -20.55 33.75
C VAL A 196 5.77 -20.81 34.62
N THR A 197 4.63 -20.27 34.23
CA THR A 197 3.36 -20.46 34.91
C THR A 197 2.55 -21.60 34.27
N THR A 198 1.72 -22.25 35.04
CA THR A 198 0.80 -23.29 34.56
C THR A 198 -0.63 -22.76 34.53
N GLY A 199 -1.33 -22.98 33.40
CA GLY A 199 -2.71 -22.54 33.19
C GLY A 199 -3.59 -23.67 32.63
N ILE A 200 -3.39 -24.90 33.11
CA ILE A 200 -4.07 -26.10 32.58
C ILE A 200 -5.58 -25.97 32.64
N SER A 201 -6.13 -25.57 33.79
CA SER A 201 -7.58 -25.37 33.94
C SER A 201 -8.12 -24.26 33.07
N ALA A 202 -7.40 -23.15 32.94
CA ALA A 202 -7.77 -22.06 32.05
C ALA A 202 -7.73 -22.51 30.59
N GLY A 203 -6.69 -23.22 30.19
CA GLY A 203 -6.58 -23.80 28.83
C GLY A 203 -7.76 -24.73 28.51
N PHE A 204 -8.12 -25.60 29.44
CA PHE A 204 -9.27 -26.50 29.28
C PHE A 204 -10.59 -25.73 29.16
N LEU A 205 -10.88 -24.81 30.05
CA LEU A 205 -12.13 -24.03 30.06
C LEU A 205 -12.26 -23.16 28.80
N ILE A 206 -11.19 -22.49 28.38
CA ILE A 206 -11.20 -21.65 27.16
C ILE A 206 -11.36 -22.54 25.94
N GLY A 207 -10.69 -23.71 25.88
CA GLY A 207 -10.83 -24.65 24.77
C GLY A 207 -12.25 -25.20 24.64
N MET A 208 -12.88 -25.55 25.76
CA MET A 208 -14.29 -25.95 25.80
C MET A 208 -15.23 -24.82 25.38
N ALA A 209 -15.02 -23.60 25.86
CA ALA A 209 -15.83 -22.45 25.49
C ALA A 209 -15.73 -22.13 23.99
N CYS A 210 -14.51 -22.11 23.44
CA CYS A 210 -14.30 -21.96 21.99
C CYS A 210 -14.90 -23.10 21.18
N GLY A 211 -14.81 -24.34 21.69
CA GLY A 211 -15.46 -25.51 21.11
C GLY A 211 -16.98 -25.40 21.10
N THR A 212 -17.57 -24.86 22.18
CA THR A 212 -19.02 -24.63 22.25
C THR A 212 -19.47 -23.60 21.22
N ILE A 213 -18.68 -22.53 20.96
CA ILE A 213 -18.98 -21.57 19.90
C ILE A 213 -19.01 -22.26 18.52
N SER A 214 -18.20 -23.30 18.31
CA SER A 214 -18.18 -24.06 17.06
C SER A 214 -19.46 -24.89 16.79
N ILE A 215 -20.36 -25.00 17.78
CA ILE A 215 -21.70 -25.55 17.56
C ILE A 215 -22.53 -24.58 16.68
N PHE A 216 -22.38 -23.30 16.90
CA PHE A 216 -23.20 -22.25 16.25
C PHE A 216 -22.53 -21.64 15.01
N ALA A 217 -21.18 -21.70 14.92
CA ALA A 217 -20.39 -21.16 13.84
C ALA A 217 -19.33 -22.16 13.39
N PRO A 218 -18.89 -22.17 12.12
CA PRO A 218 -17.76 -22.96 11.65
C PRO A 218 -16.50 -22.71 12.49
N ALA A 219 -15.74 -23.77 12.82
CA ALA A 219 -14.58 -23.69 13.69
C ALA A 219 -13.48 -22.76 13.16
N GLU A 220 -13.35 -22.64 11.84
CA GLU A 220 -12.43 -21.71 11.19
C GLU A 220 -12.72 -20.25 11.57
N TYR A 221 -13.98 -19.85 11.78
CA TYR A 221 -14.31 -18.50 12.25
C TYR A 221 -13.89 -18.25 13.70
N VAL A 222 -13.92 -19.27 14.53
CA VAL A 222 -13.41 -19.17 15.92
C VAL A 222 -11.90 -18.91 15.91
N VAL A 223 -11.16 -19.64 15.06
CA VAL A 223 -9.71 -19.45 14.87
C VAL A 223 -9.41 -18.05 14.33
N PHE A 224 -10.15 -17.60 13.32
CA PHE A 224 -10.01 -16.22 12.81
C PHE A 224 -10.32 -15.16 13.88
N GLY A 225 -11.31 -15.41 14.73
CA GLY A 225 -11.64 -14.53 15.87
C GLY A 225 -10.45 -14.39 16.84
N ILE A 226 -9.85 -15.52 17.24
CA ILE A 226 -8.66 -15.53 18.13
C ILE A 226 -7.50 -14.80 17.46
N ALA A 227 -7.21 -15.11 16.19
CA ALA A 227 -6.15 -14.43 15.44
C ALA A 227 -6.40 -12.92 15.32
N SER A 228 -7.65 -12.50 15.12
CA SER A 228 -8.05 -11.10 15.08
C SER A 228 -7.81 -10.38 16.41
N ILE A 229 -8.11 -11.01 17.54
CA ILE A 229 -7.85 -10.44 18.89
C ILE A 229 -6.34 -10.22 19.07
N ILE A 230 -5.51 -11.20 18.68
CA ILE A 230 -4.04 -11.08 18.75
C ILE A 230 -3.56 -9.94 17.84
N ALA A 231 -4.07 -9.85 16.62
CA ALA A 231 -3.71 -8.80 15.67
C ALA A 231 -4.13 -7.40 16.19
N ILE A 232 -5.34 -7.25 16.74
CA ILE A 232 -5.82 -6.02 17.37
C ILE A 232 -4.88 -5.62 18.51
N HIS A 233 -4.53 -6.55 19.38
CA HIS A 233 -3.60 -6.28 20.48
C HIS A 233 -2.24 -5.82 19.95
N ALA A 234 -1.68 -6.47 18.95
CA ALA A 234 -0.42 -6.10 18.32
C ALA A 234 -0.45 -4.67 17.75
N VAL A 235 -1.56 -4.28 17.08
CA VAL A 235 -1.74 -2.93 16.51
C VAL A 235 -1.91 -1.88 17.62
N VAL A 236 -2.63 -2.18 18.69
CA VAL A 236 -2.78 -1.26 19.84
C VAL A 236 -1.42 -1.04 20.51
N VAL A 237 -0.61 -2.08 20.65
CA VAL A 237 0.75 -1.98 21.22
C VAL A 237 1.72 -1.29 20.24
N SER A 238 1.64 -1.58 18.95
CA SER A 238 2.51 -1.01 17.91
C SER A 238 1.70 -0.63 16.66
N PRO A 239 1.26 0.64 16.51
CA PRO A 239 0.58 1.08 15.30
C PRO A 239 1.45 0.94 14.04
N GLU A 240 2.77 0.95 14.19
CA GLU A 240 3.72 0.66 13.11
C GLU A 240 3.52 -0.75 12.54
N ALA A 241 3.30 -1.74 13.42
CA ALA A 241 2.96 -3.10 12.98
C ALA A 241 1.63 -3.15 12.22
N GLY A 242 0.67 -2.30 12.62
CA GLY A 242 -0.61 -2.15 11.91
C GLY A 242 -0.42 -1.63 10.49
N VAL A 243 0.44 -0.63 10.27
CA VAL A 243 0.77 -0.12 8.91
C VAL A 243 1.42 -1.22 8.06
N ILE A 244 2.39 -1.95 8.60
CA ILE A 244 3.02 -3.07 7.90
C ILE A 244 1.97 -4.16 7.60
N GLY A 245 1.10 -4.46 8.56
CA GLY A 245 -0.01 -5.40 8.39
C GLY A 245 -0.95 -5.00 7.25
N ILE A 246 -1.30 -3.71 7.14
CA ILE A 246 -2.09 -3.20 6.01
C ILE A 246 -1.33 -3.39 4.70
N CYS A 247 -0.07 -2.98 4.62
CA CYS A 247 0.77 -3.14 3.42
C CYS A 247 0.83 -4.60 2.95
N LEU A 248 0.92 -5.55 3.89
CA LEU A 248 1.02 -6.98 3.59
C LEU A 248 -0.32 -7.59 3.16
N SER A 249 -1.41 -7.24 3.84
CA SER A 249 -2.71 -7.90 3.67
C SER A 249 -3.69 -7.17 2.74
N HIS A 250 -3.37 -5.94 2.36
CA HIS A 250 -4.20 -5.04 1.58
C HIS A 250 -4.86 -5.67 0.34
N PRO A 251 -4.17 -6.42 -0.54
CA PRO A 251 -4.82 -6.92 -1.76
C PRO A 251 -5.74 -8.11 -1.51
N CYS A 252 -5.67 -8.73 -0.33
CA CYS A 252 -6.44 -9.92 0.01
C CYS A 252 -7.65 -9.63 0.90
N LEU A 253 -7.58 -8.57 1.73
CA LEU A 253 -8.64 -8.27 2.69
C LEU A 253 -9.82 -7.51 2.06
N PRO A 254 -11.05 -7.78 2.52
CA PRO A 254 -12.22 -6.99 2.15
C PRO A 254 -12.09 -5.53 2.59
N THR A 255 -12.66 -4.60 1.80
CA THR A 255 -12.60 -3.15 2.04
C THR A 255 -13.02 -2.75 3.46
N MET A 256 -14.08 -3.35 4.01
CA MET A 256 -14.56 -3.01 5.35
C MET A 256 -13.60 -3.46 6.46
N VAL A 257 -12.91 -4.59 6.28
CA VAL A 257 -11.87 -5.06 7.21
C VAL A 257 -10.68 -4.11 7.18
N LEU A 258 -10.26 -3.66 5.98
CA LEU A 258 -9.21 -2.65 5.83
C LEU A 258 -9.60 -1.33 6.50
N ALA A 259 -10.85 -0.88 6.34
CA ALA A 259 -11.33 0.33 7.01
C ALA A 259 -11.27 0.19 8.54
N GLY A 260 -11.71 -0.94 9.09
CA GLY A 260 -11.59 -1.25 10.51
C GLY A 260 -10.14 -1.23 10.99
N LEU A 261 -9.22 -1.80 10.21
CA LEU A 261 -7.79 -1.83 10.52
C LEU A 261 -7.16 -0.43 10.48
N VAL A 262 -7.52 0.40 9.49
CA VAL A 262 -7.09 1.81 9.42
C VAL A 262 -7.61 2.60 10.61
N CYS A 263 -8.89 2.44 10.98
CA CYS A 263 -9.47 3.07 12.17
C CYS A 263 -8.76 2.64 13.45
N LEU A 264 -8.41 1.36 13.57
CA LEU A 264 -7.67 0.83 14.72
C LEU A 264 -6.25 1.42 14.83
N VAL A 265 -5.53 1.51 13.70
CA VAL A 265 -4.20 2.13 13.64
C VAL A 265 -4.30 3.62 13.96
N LEU A 266 -5.32 4.31 13.44
CA LEU A 266 -5.60 5.72 13.75
C LEU A 266 -5.85 5.91 15.25
N PHE A 267 -6.74 5.11 15.82
CA PHE A 267 -7.04 5.13 17.25
C PHE A 267 -5.77 4.92 18.10
N SER A 268 -5.00 3.87 17.81
CA SER A 268 -3.73 3.60 18.53
C SER A 268 -2.74 4.76 18.39
N SER A 269 -2.63 5.37 17.20
CA SER A 269 -1.74 6.50 16.94
C SER A 269 -2.16 7.75 17.71
N VAL A 270 -3.47 8.07 17.71
CA VAL A 270 -4.03 9.20 18.46
C VAL A 270 -3.83 9.01 19.97
N MET A 271 -4.10 7.82 20.49
CA MET A 271 -3.89 7.55 21.91
C MET A 271 -2.41 7.72 22.31
N LYS A 272 -1.46 7.25 21.49
CA LYS A 272 -0.02 7.46 21.75
C LYS A 272 0.40 8.92 21.63
N PHE A 273 -0.20 9.67 20.74
CA PHE A 273 0.00 11.11 20.65
C PHE A 273 -0.52 11.83 21.91
N LEU A 274 -1.74 11.51 22.33
CA LEU A 274 -2.32 12.07 23.57
C LEU A 274 -1.52 11.69 24.84
N CYS A 275 -0.92 10.50 24.87
CA CYS A 275 -0.02 10.09 25.95
C CYS A 275 1.40 10.70 25.84
N GLY A 276 1.66 11.59 24.90
CA GLY A 276 3.00 12.18 24.73
C GLY A 276 4.07 11.24 24.17
N LYS A 277 3.70 9.98 23.82
CA LYS A 277 4.63 8.98 23.28
C LYS A 277 4.95 9.16 21.78
N ARG A 278 4.19 10.00 21.09
CA ARG A 278 4.37 10.34 19.67
C ARG A 278 4.10 11.83 19.44
N VAL A 279 4.75 12.36 18.41
CA VAL A 279 4.57 13.75 17.98
C VAL A 279 3.91 13.74 16.60
N PHE A 280 2.96 14.61 16.34
CA PHE A 280 2.33 14.81 15.05
C PHE A 280 2.93 16.05 14.39
N LYS A 281 3.53 15.87 13.21
CA LYS A 281 4.15 16.95 12.45
C LYS A 281 3.33 17.24 11.19
N LEU A 282 3.00 18.50 10.98
CA LEU A 282 2.34 18.98 9.76
C LEU A 282 3.37 19.56 8.80
N SER A 283 3.08 19.50 7.52
CA SER A 283 3.87 20.06 6.42
C SER A 283 2.93 20.72 5.41
N LEU A 284 3.47 21.54 4.52
CA LEU A 284 2.68 22.30 3.53
C LEU A 284 1.74 21.39 2.70
N ILE A 285 2.21 20.22 2.30
CA ILE A 285 1.42 19.27 1.50
C ILE A 285 0.19 18.72 2.24
N ASP A 286 0.15 18.76 3.57
CA ASP A 286 -1.00 18.26 4.35
C ASP A 286 -2.23 19.14 4.17
N LEU A 287 -2.02 20.44 3.89
CA LEU A 287 -3.12 21.41 3.78
C LEU A 287 -4.09 21.06 2.64
N PRO A 288 -3.66 20.89 1.38
CA PRO A 288 -4.60 20.53 0.32
C PRO A 288 -5.25 19.17 0.54
N ILE A 289 -4.57 18.20 1.16
CA ILE A 289 -5.17 16.89 1.48
C ILE A 289 -6.29 17.07 2.51
N PHE A 290 -6.06 17.90 3.54
CA PHE A 290 -7.07 18.19 4.55
C PHE A 290 -8.27 18.94 3.96
N VAL A 291 -8.02 19.95 3.12
CA VAL A 291 -9.09 20.69 2.42
C VAL A 291 -9.85 19.76 1.47
N PHE A 292 -9.17 18.84 0.77
CA PHE A 292 -9.81 17.84 -0.08
C PHE A 292 -10.71 16.90 0.72
N ALA A 293 -10.29 16.48 1.93
CA ALA A 293 -11.12 15.69 2.83
C ALA A 293 -12.36 16.45 3.30
N ILE A 294 -12.24 17.75 3.59
CA ILE A 294 -13.40 18.62 3.92
C ILE A 294 -14.35 18.74 2.73
N LEU A 295 -13.85 18.96 1.52
CA LEU A 295 -14.67 19.01 0.31
C LEU A 295 -15.37 17.66 0.05
N THR A 296 -14.68 16.55 0.29
CA THR A 296 -15.27 15.21 0.23
C THR A 296 -16.39 15.04 1.26
N LEU A 297 -16.22 15.56 2.48
CA LEU A 297 -17.25 15.56 3.53
C LEU A 297 -18.50 16.33 3.06
N PHE A 298 -18.34 17.55 2.56
CA PHE A 298 -19.44 18.34 2.03
C PHE A 298 -20.09 17.66 0.81
N GLY A 299 -19.31 17.16 -0.13
CA GLY A 299 -19.79 16.45 -1.31
C GLY A 299 -20.60 15.20 -0.96
N GLY A 300 -20.28 14.52 0.15
CA GLY A 300 -21.07 13.38 0.64
C GLY A 300 -22.35 13.78 1.38
N ILE A 301 -22.33 14.87 2.16
CA ILE A 301 -23.49 15.36 2.92
C ILE A 301 -24.54 15.98 1.98
N PHE A 302 -24.12 16.80 1.03
CA PHE A 302 -25.01 17.53 0.12
C PHE A 302 -25.30 16.79 -1.19
N THR A 303 -25.00 15.49 -1.25
CA THR A 303 -25.26 14.66 -2.41
C THR A 303 -26.76 14.34 -2.59
N ARG A 304 -27.13 14.01 -3.82
CA ARG A 304 -28.49 13.53 -4.17
C ARG A 304 -28.69 12.02 -3.95
N SER A 305 -27.69 11.30 -3.42
CA SER A 305 -27.74 9.84 -3.26
C SER A 305 -27.52 9.41 -1.80
N SER A 306 -28.40 8.54 -1.29
CA SER A 306 -28.32 7.97 0.05
C SER A 306 -27.07 7.07 0.27
N THR A 307 -26.51 6.50 -0.82
CA THR A 307 -25.31 5.65 -0.72
C THR A 307 -24.02 6.44 -0.56
N SER A 308 -24.04 7.74 -0.84
CA SER A 308 -22.84 8.58 -0.83
C SER A 308 -22.25 8.79 0.55
N LEU A 309 -23.06 8.79 1.61
CA LEU A 309 -22.57 8.95 2.99
C LEU A 309 -21.58 7.83 3.37
N LYS A 310 -21.92 6.58 3.07
CA LYS A 310 -21.03 5.44 3.34
C LYS A 310 -19.73 5.56 2.54
N LYS A 311 -19.80 5.94 1.27
CA LYS A 311 -18.64 6.11 0.39
C LYS A 311 -17.76 7.26 0.86
N MET A 312 -18.33 8.39 1.23
CA MET A 312 -17.64 9.55 1.80
C MET A 312 -16.86 9.16 3.07
N LEU A 313 -17.52 8.49 4.03
CA LEU A 313 -16.86 8.06 5.27
C LEU A 313 -15.66 7.14 4.99
N LEU A 314 -15.81 6.23 4.02
CA LEU A 314 -14.76 5.32 3.61
C LEU A 314 -13.59 6.06 2.97
N MET A 315 -13.86 7.05 2.10
CA MET A 315 -12.83 7.88 1.48
C MET A 315 -12.07 8.68 2.54
N ILE A 316 -12.75 9.34 3.48
CA ILE A 316 -12.12 10.11 4.56
C ILE A 316 -11.28 9.19 5.46
N CYS A 317 -11.79 8.00 5.81
CA CYS A 317 -11.06 7.01 6.57
C CYS A 317 -9.75 6.62 5.88
N PHE A 318 -9.78 6.36 4.56
CA PHE A 318 -8.60 5.95 3.81
C PHE A 318 -7.63 7.11 3.53
N MET A 319 -8.13 8.34 3.38
CA MET A 319 -7.27 9.53 3.34
C MET A 319 -6.54 9.76 4.67
N ALA A 320 -7.15 9.40 5.81
CA ALA A 320 -6.48 9.46 7.10
C ALA A 320 -5.24 8.54 7.18
N ALA A 321 -5.19 7.47 6.39
CA ALA A 321 -4.02 6.60 6.28
C ALA A 321 -2.75 7.36 5.85
N TYR A 322 -2.87 8.37 4.99
CA TYR A 322 -1.76 9.25 4.64
C TYR A 322 -1.13 9.90 5.88
N PHE A 323 -1.95 10.53 6.72
CA PHE A 323 -1.47 11.22 7.93
C PHE A 323 -0.86 10.24 8.94
N ILE A 324 -1.44 9.03 9.05
CA ILE A 324 -0.92 7.96 9.90
C ILE A 324 0.47 7.55 9.42
N VAL A 325 0.59 7.15 8.14
CA VAL A 325 1.83 6.66 7.56
C VAL A 325 2.93 7.71 7.66
N LYS A 326 2.66 8.94 7.22
CA LYS A 326 3.61 10.05 7.28
C LYS A 326 4.15 10.29 8.69
N ASN A 327 3.31 10.18 9.72
CA ASN A 327 3.70 10.49 11.09
C ASN A 327 4.26 9.29 11.87
N LEU A 328 3.98 8.05 11.45
CA LEU A 328 4.52 6.84 12.09
C LEU A 328 5.86 6.40 11.48
N ILE A 329 6.02 6.53 10.17
CA ILE A 329 7.22 6.05 9.46
C ILE A 329 8.33 7.10 9.59
N ARG A 330 9.21 6.93 10.57
CA ARG A 330 10.27 7.88 10.94
C ARG A 330 11.68 7.32 10.86
N SER A 331 11.84 6.10 10.37
CA SER A 331 13.16 5.50 10.15
C SER A 331 13.24 4.82 8.82
N SER A 332 14.40 4.87 8.17
CA SER A 332 14.65 4.20 6.90
C SER A 332 14.45 2.68 6.99
N ALA A 333 14.71 2.09 8.16
CA ALA A 333 14.45 0.68 8.40
C ALA A 333 12.94 0.36 8.35
N LEU A 334 12.10 1.18 8.99
CA LEU A 334 10.66 0.99 8.99
C LEU A 334 10.06 1.27 7.60
N LEU A 335 10.54 2.30 6.91
CA LEU A 335 10.17 2.55 5.50
C LEU A 335 10.48 1.32 4.64
N LYS A 336 11.72 0.78 4.73
CA LYS A 336 12.11 -0.42 3.98
C LYS A 336 11.20 -1.60 4.32
N LYS A 337 10.80 -1.80 5.58
CA LYS A 337 9.88 -2.86 6.00
C LYS A 337 8.50 -2.71 5.34
N CYS A 338 7.91 -1.51 5.34
CA CYS A 338 6.63 -1.25 4.67
C CYS A 338 6.71 -1.51 3.16
N LEU A 339 7.75 -0.98 2.50
CA LEU A 339 7.95 -1.19 1.07
C LEU A 339 8.18 -2.67 0.72
N SER A 340 8.97 -3.37 1.54
CA SER A 340 9.22 -4.81 1.34
C SER A 340 7.97 -5.65 1.58
N ALA A 341 7.13 -5.29 2.56
CA ALA A 341 5.85 -5.95 2.80
C ALA A 341 4.89 -5.76 1.62
N THR A 342 4.84 -4.55 1.06
CA THR A 342 4.04 -4.24 -0.13
C THR A 342 4.53 -5.02 -1.36
N ALA A 343 5.84 -5.01 -1.63
CA ALA A 343 6.45 -5.73 -2.75
C ALA A 343 6.26 -7.25 -2.63
N PHE A 344 6.36 -7.81 -1.43
CA PHE A 344 6.10 -9.21 -1.18
C PHE A 344 4.63 -9.58 -1.43
N SER A 345 3.71 -8.74 -0.94
CA SER A 345 2.27 -8.92 -1.15
C SER A 345 1.91 -8.84 -2.64
N GLU A 346 2.51 -7.91 -3.38
CA GLU A 346 2.35 -7.78 -4.83
C GLU A 346 2.82 -9.04 -5.57
N ALA A 347 4.02 -9.53 -5.25
CA ALA A 347 4.57 -10.75 -5.85
C ALA A 347 3.65 -11.97 -5.64
N LEU A 348 3.01 -12.10 -4.48
CA LEU A 348 2.03 -13.17 -4.23
C LEU A 348 0.77 -13.00 -5.08
N VAL A 349 0.26 -11.78 -5.21
CA VAL A 349 -0.90 -11.45 -6.06
C VAL A 349 -0.57 -11.73 -7.53
N SER A 350 0.61 -11.37 -7.97
CA SER A 350 1.09 -11.63 -9.34
C SER A 350 1.24 -13.12 -9.60
N LEU A 351 1.83 -13.85 -8.66
CA LEU A 351 1.95 -15.31 -8.77
C LEU A 351 0.57 -15.99 -8.86
N TYR A 352 -0.37 -15.57 -8.01
CA TYR A 352 -1.75 -16.08 -8.07
C TYR A 352 -2.40 -15.77 -9.42
N GLY A 353 -2.26 -14.54 -9.93
CA GLY A 353 -2.77 -14.16 -11.25
C GLY A 353 -2.12 -14.96 -12.40
N ILE A 354 -0.83 -15.22 -12.33
CA ILE A 354 -0.13 -16.07 -13.30
C ILE A 354 -0.67 -17.50 -13.26
N LEU A 355 -0.84 -18.06 -12.06
CA LEU A 355 -1.43 -19.40 -11.88
C LEU A 355 -2.86 -19.46 -12.41
N GLU A 356 -3.69 -18.44 -12.16
CA GLU A 356 -5.04 -18.30 -12.70
C GLU A 356 -5.06 -18.43 -14.23
N ASN A 357 -4.11 -17.80 -14.90
CA ASN A 357 -3.99 -17.88 -16.37
C ASN A 357 -3.63 -19.30 -16.87
N PHE A 358 -2.79 -20.04 -16.14
CA PHE A 358 -2.37 -21.39 -16.53
C PHE A 358 -3.39 -22.46 -16.18
N VAL A 359 -4.09 -22.32 -15.06
CA VAL A 359 -5.11 -23.31 -14.61
C VAL A 359 -6.43 -23.18 -15.40
N GLY A 360 -6.59 -22.10 -16.17
CA GLY A 360 -7.74 -21.91 -17.04
C GLY A 360 -9.02 -21.47 -16.33
N THR A 361 -8.89 -20.72 -15.23
CA THR A 361 -10.01 -20.09 -14.51
C THR A 361 -10.16 -18.59 -14.80
N PRO A 362 -9.67 -18.05 -15.95
CA PRO A 362 -9.81 -16.63 -16.21
C PRO A 362 -11.29 -16.27 -16.34
N SER A 363 -11.67 -15.16 -15.75
CA SER A 363 -13.03 -14.64 -15.79
C SER A 363 -13.48 -14.43 -17.25
N VAL A 364 -14.39 -15.26 -17.71
CA VAL A 364 -15.03 -15.15 -19.04
C VAL A 364 -15.71 -13.79 -19.23
N ILE A 365 -16.11 -13.13 -18.14
CA ILE A 365 -16.79 -11.83 -18.11
C ILE A 365 -15.95 -10.71 -18.76
N TRP A 366 -14.61 -10.83 -18.76
CA TRP A 366 -13.71 -9.81 -19.26
C TRP A 366 -13.11 -10.14 -20.63
N GLN A 367 -13.69 -11.10 -21.36
CA GLN A 367 -13.31 -11.45 -22.72
C GLN A 367 -14.00 -10.51 -23.72
N ASP A 368 -13.24 -9.86 -24.54
CA ASP A 368 -13.75 -9.10 -25.69
C ASP A 368 -13.65 -9.99 -26.94
N MET A 369 -14.63 -10.88 -27.10
CA MET A 369 -14.65 -11.88 -28.17
C MET A 369 -14.87 -11.25 -29.55
N SER A 370 -15.46 -10.04 -29.63
CA SER A 370 -15.75 -9.38 -30.89
C SER A 370 -14.51 -8.73 -31.54
N ASP A 371 -13.67 -8.08 -30.71
CA ASP A 371 -12.54 -7.29 -31.22
C ASP A 371 -11.19 -8.02 -31.05
N PHE A 372 -11.10 -8.96 -30.08
CA PHE A 372 -9.86 -9.63 -29.73
C PHE A 372 -10.10 -11.12 -29.37
N GLY A 373 -10.66 -11.88 -30.29
CA GLY A 373 -10.95 -13.33 -30.09
C GLY A 373 -9.73 -14.20 -29.76
N GLU A 374 -8.52 -13.70 -29.96
CA GLU A 374 -7.27 -14.35 -29.60
C GLU A 374 -6.90 -14.18 -28.12
N ILE A 375 -7.52 -13.23 -27.40
CA ILE A 375 -7.27 -13.01 -25.96
C ILE A 375 -8.10 -14.00 -25.17
N LYS A 376 -7.48 -15.12 -24.79
CA LYS A 376 -8.11 -16.15 -23.94
C LYS A 376 -8.13 -15.74 -22.48
N GLY A 377 -8.96 -14.77 -22.14
CA GLY A 377 -9.16 -14.30 -20.78
C GLY A 377 -8.12 -13.27 -20.32
N ARG A 378 -8.56 -12.40 -19.42
CA ARG A 378 -7.73 -11.40 -18.75
C ARG A 378 -7.58 -11.77 -17.28
N VAL A 379 -6.36 -11.71 -16.77
CA VAL A 379 -6.07 -12.05 -15.37
C VAL A 379 -6.62 -10.97 -14.44
N VAL A 380 -7.29 -11.38 -13.38
CA VAL A 380 -7.93 -10.50 -12.39
C VAL A 380 -7.36 -10.69 -10.98
N SER A 381 -6.78 -11.84 -10.68
CA SER A 381 -6.22 -12.20 -9.39
C SER A 381 -7.21 -11.89 -8.23
N THR A 382 -6.76 -11.26 -7.16
CA THR A 382 -7.58 -10.91 -5.99
C THR A 382 -8.49 -9.69 -6.18
N PHE A 383 -8.42 -9.00 -7.33
CA PHE A 383 -9.15 -7.74 -7.55
C PHE A 383 -10.44 -7.89 -8.35
N ALA A 384 -10.71 -9.06 -8.92
CA ALA A 384 -11.88 -9.36 -9.74
C ALA A 384 -12.07 -8.45 -10.99
N ASN A 385 -11.08 -7.59 -11.29
CA ASN A 385 -11.06 -6.69 -12.45
C ASN A 385 -9.63 -6.51 -12.95
N PRO A 386 -9.34 -6.79 -14.25
CA PRO A 386 -7.98 -6.73 -14.78
C PRO A 386 -7.41 -5.31 -14.84
N ASN A 387 -8.24 -4.27 -14.98
CA ASN A 387 -7.76 -2.88 -14.93
C ASN A 387 -7.34 -2.50 -13.51
N VAL A 388 -8.11 -2.90 -12.50
CA VAL A 388 -7.80 -2.68 -11.09
C VAL A 388 -6.52 -3.42 -10.66
N LEU A 389 -6.33 -4.66 -11.16
CA LEU A 389 -5.07 -5.37 -10.97
C LEU A 389 -3.91 -4.60 -11.62
N GLY A 390 -4.10 -4.11 -12.86
CA GLY A 390 -3.12 -3.28 -13.55
C GLY A 390 -2.76 -2.02 -12.77
N GLU A 391 -3.75 -1.32 -12.19
CA GLU A 391 -3.57 -0.13 -11.35
C GLU A 391 -2.70 -0.42 -10.12
N TYR A 392 -2.93 -1.56 -9.48
CA TYR A 392 -2.14 -2.01 -8.33
C TYR A 392 -0.68 -2.29 -8.74
N LEU A 393 -0.49 -3.07 -9.80
CA LEU A 393 0.83 -3.46 -10.28
C LEU A 393 1.69 -2.25 -10.66
N ILE A 394 1.18 -1.33 -11.46
CA ILE A 394 1.97 -0.17 -11.90
C ILE A 394 2.33 0.79 -10.77
N LEU A 395 1.55 0.80 -9.69
CA LEU A 395 1.84 1.61 -8.51
C LEU A 395 3.05 1.06 -7.75
N ILE A 396 3.25 -0.26 -7.72
CA ILE A 396 4.23 -0.90 -6.85
C ILE A 396 5.47 -1.42 -7.62
N ILE A 397 5.36 -1.86 -8.88
CA ILE A 397 6.50 -2.36 -9.67
C ILE A 397 7.74 -1.44 -9.59
N PRO A 398 7.64 -0.11 -9.76
CA PRO A 398 8.83 0.76 -9.67
C PRO A 398 9.48 0.73 -8.29
N ILE A 399 8.70 0.53 -7.23
CA ILE A 399 9.19 0.37 -5.85
C ILE A 399 9.96 -0.94 -5.72
N THR A 400 9.41 -2.05 -6.21
CA THR A 400 10.04 -3.38 -6.19
C THR A 400 11.34 -3.38 -6.97
N VAL A 401 11.39 -2.72 -8.14
CA VAL A 401 12.61 -2.50 -8.92
C VAL A 401 13.64 -1.69 -8.13
N ALA A 402 13.24 -0.61 -7.48
CA ALA A 402 14.13 0.21 -6.66
C ALA A 402 14.71 -0.60 -5.47
N LEU A 403 13.90 -1.43 -4.82
CA LEU A 403 14.35 -2.34 -3.76
C LEU A 403 15.36 -3.37 -4.29
N ALA A 404 15.12 -3.94 -5.47
CA ALA A 404 16.05 -4.86 -6.11
C ALA A 404 17.43 -4.22 -6.36
N ILE A 405 17.44 -2.96 -6.83
CA ILE A 405 18.68 -2.25 -7.13
C ILE A 405 19.43 -1.85 -5.85
N THR A 406 18.72 -1.39 -4.82
CA THR A 406 19.30 -0.80 -3.61
C THR A 406 19.61 -1.79 -2.51
N SER A 407 19.07 -3.01 -2.55
CA SER A 407 19.32 -4.05 -1.54
C SER A 407 20.79 -4.42 -1.46
N LYS A 408 21.31 -4.51 -0.23
CA LYS A 408 22.72 -4.86 0.03
C LYS A 408 22.97 -6.36 -0.09
N SER A 409 22.01 -7.18 0.37
CA SER A 409 22.07 -8.63 0.31
C SER A 409 21.78 -9.15 -1.10
N LEU A 410 22.62 -10.06 -1.61
CA LEU A 410 22.38 -10.70 -2.91
C LEU A 410 21.05 -11.49 -2.91
N LYS A 411 20.68 -12.10 -1.78
CA LYS A 411 19.43 -12.86 -1.62
C LYS A 411 18.22 -11.92 -1.75
N GLU A 412 18.23 -10.78 -1.04
CA GLU A 412 17.16 -9.78 -1.14
C GLU A 412 17.06 -9.23 -2.57
N ARG A 413 18.21 -8.88 -3.17
CA ARG A 413 18.26 -8.37 -4.55
C ARG A 413 17.63 -9.34 -5.53
N PHE A 414 17.99 -10.61 -5.43
CA PHE A 414 17.42 -11.66 -6.28
C PHE A 414 15.92 -11.84 -6.04
N ALA A 415 15.48 -11.86 -4.77
CA ALA A 415 14.06 -12.01 -4.43
C ALA A 415 13.21 -10.86 -5.00
N PHE A 416 13.64 -9.60 -4.82
CA PHE A 416 12.92 -8.45 -5.39
C PHE A 416 12.99 -8.41 -6.92
N ALA A 417 14.09 -8.84 -7.53
CA ALA A 417 14.19 -8.92 -8.99
C ALA A 417 13.24 -9.98 -9.57
N CYS A 418 13.12 -11.14 -8.92
CA CYS A 418 12.15 -12.17 -9.28
C CYS A 418 10.71 -11.66 -9.07
N GLY A 419 10.44 -10.99 -7.94
CA GLY A 419 9.13 -10.36 -7.69
C GLY A 419 8.77 -9.40 -8.81
N ALA A 420 9.63 -8.43 -9.13
CA ALA A 420 9.41 -7.48 -10.21
C ALA A 420 9.19 -8.17 -11.58
N ALA A 421 9.88 -9.28 -11.85
CA ALA A 421 9.67 -10.04 -13.08
C ALA A 421 8.27 -10.69 -13.12
N PHE A 422 7.80 -11.27 -12.01
CA PHE A 422 6.44 -11.80 -11.90
C PHE A 422 5.39 -10.69 -12.04
N ASP A 423 5.63 -9.54 -11.43
CA ASP A 423 4.72 -8.39 -11.48
C ASP A 423 4.59 -7.85 -12.90
N ILE A 424 5.71 -7.68 -13.62
CA ILE A 424 5.71 -7.23 -15.02
C ILE A 424 5.03 -8.28 -15.91
N PHE A 425 5.29 -9.57 -15.71
CA PHE A 425 4.64 -10.62 -16.47
C PHE A 425 3.13 -10.67 -16.22
N CYS A 426 2.71 -10.57 -14.97
CA CYS A 426 1.30 -10.47 -14.60
C CYS A 426 0.64 -9.23 -15.21
N LEU A 427 1.35 -8.08 -15.21
CA LEU A 427 0.87 -6.85 -15.84
C LEU A 427 0.57 -7.04 -17.34
N VAL A 428 1.42 -7.76 -18.06
CA VAL A 428 1.16 -8.11 -19.46
C VAL A 428 -0.13 -8.93 -19.58
N LEU A 429 -0.33 -9.93 -18.72
CA LEU A 429 -1.51 -10.79 -18.71
C LEU A 429 -2.82 -10.07 -18.33
N THR A 430 -2.75 -8.87 -17.74
CA THR A 430 -3.96 -8.06 -17.51
C THR A 430 -4.58 -7.53 -18.79
N TRP A 431 -3.81 -7.40 -19.87
CA TRP A 431 -4.20 -6.76 -21.13
C TRP A 431 -4.75 -5.33 -20.96
N SER A 432 -4.36 -4.64 -19.88
CA SER A 432 -4.79 -3.28 -19.57
C SER A 432 -3.91 -2.25 -20.27
N ARG A 433 -4.41 -1.66 -21.36
CA ARG A 433 -3.68 -0.63 -22.14
C ARG A 433 -3.31 0.59 -21.32
N GLY A 434 -4.24 1.07 -20.48
CA GLY A 434 -3.99 2.21 -19.59
C GLY A 434 -2.85 1.93 -18.61
N ALA A 435 -2.82 0.71 -18.03
CA ALA A 435 -1.75 0.29 -17.14
C ALA A 435 -0.41 0.14 -17.87
N TRP A 436 -0.40 -0.42 -19.08
CA TRP A 436 0.82 -0.52 -19.90
C TRP A 436 1.38 0.87 -20.24
N LEU A 437 0.52 1.82 -20.61
CA LEU A 437 0.93 3.21 -20.89
C LEU A 437 1.48 3.88 -19.63
N GLY A 438 0.79 3.75 -18.49
CA GLY A 438 1.25 4.26 -17.20
C GLY A 438 2.62 3.70 -16.82
N PHE A 439 2.81 2.39 -16.96
CA PHE A 439 4.08 1.71 -16.70
C PHE A 439 5.19 2.18 -17.64
N ALA A 440 4.92 2.34 -18.94
CA ALA A 440 5.90 2.82 -19.90
C ALA A 440 6.37 4.24 -19.58
N VAL A 441 5.43 5.18 -19.31
CA VAL A 441 5.76 6.56 -18.92
C VAL A 441 6.58 6.57 -17.62
N SER A 442 6.15 5.81 -16.62
CA SER A 442 6.84 5.67 -15.34
C SER A 442 8.26 5.13 -15.51
N THR A 443 8.46 4.13 -16.39
CA THR A 443 9.78 3.57 -16.68
C THR A 443 10.70 4.62 -17.29
N VAL A 444 10.21 5.42 -18.25
CA VAL A 444 11.00 6.52 -18.85
C VAL A 444 11.39 7.53 -17.77
N VAL A 445 10.44 7.94 -16.93
CA VAL A 445 10.71 8.89 -15.83
C VAL A 445 11.70 8.30 -14.83
N PHE A 446 11.56 7.02 -14.46
CA PHE A 446 12.50 6.34 -13.57
C PHE A 446 13.93 6.36 -14.12
N LEU A 447 14.11 6.02 -15.39
CA LEU A 447 15.42 6.02 -16.04
C LEU A 447 16.02 7.42 -16.12
N LEU A 448 15.20 8.44 -16.38
CA LEU A 448 15.63 9.84 -16.39
C LEU A 448 16.07 10.31 -14.99
N LEU A 449 15.29 10.02 -13.96
CA LEU A 449 15.59 10.48 -12.60
C LEU A 449 16.74 9.69 -11.94
N ALA A 450 16.91 8.41 -12.28
CA ALA A 450 17.91 7.56 -11.67
C ALA A 450 19.36 7.96 -12.07
N ASP A 451 19.67 7.93 -13.34
CA ASP A 451 20.98 8.38 -13.89
C ASP A 451 20.91 8.42 -15.43
N LYS A 452 21.60 9.39 -16.05
CA LYS A 452 21.74 9.47 -17.51
C LYS A 452 22.25 8.19 -18.16
N ARG A 453 23.04 7.39 -17.44
CA ARG A 453 23.53 6.09 -17.93
C ARG A 453 22.39 5.06 -17.99
N CYS A 454 21.50 5.06 -17.00
CA CYS A 454 20.32 4.22 -17.00
C CYS A 454 19.39 4.59 -18.14
N PHE A 455 19.19 5.89 -18.39
CA PHE A 455 18.41 6.39 -19.54
C PHE A 455 19.01 5.93 -20.87
N THR A 456 20.33 6.12 -21.05
CA THR A 456 21.03 5.67 -22.27
C THR A 456 20.91 4.15 -22.46
N ALA A 457 21.08 3.36 -21.39
CA ALA A 457 20.93 1.91 -21.44
C ALA A 457 19.47 1.53 -21.80
N GLY A 458 18.48 2.21 -21.23
CA GLY A 458 17.07 2.03 -21.54
C GLY A 458 16.77 2.24 -23.03
N ILE A 459 17.24 3.34 -23.62
CA ILE A 459 17.09 3.60 -25.06
C ILE A 459 17.72 2.48 -25.90
N LEU A 460 18.89 2.00 -25.53
CA LEU A 460 19.56 0.92 -26.25
C LEU A 460 18.85 -0.43 -26.15
N LEU A 461 18.05 -0.62 -25.08
CA LEU A 461 17.22 -1.81 -24.91
C LEU A 461 15.87 -1.73 -25.65
N LEU A 462 15.45 -0.55 -26.09
CA LEU A 462 14.17 -0.40 -26.82
C LEU A 462 14.10 -1.24 -28.10
N PRO A 463 15.12 -1.26 -29.01
CA PRO A 463 15.04 -2.09 -30.22
C PRO A 463 14.90 -3.59 -29.93
N PRO A 464 15.73 -4.23 -29.08
CA PRO A 464 15.55 -5.63 -28.78
C PRO A 464 14.23 -5.93 -28.04
N ALA A 465 13.75 -5.01 -27.20
CA ALA A 465 12.43 -5.14 -26.57
C ALA A 465 11.30 -5.06 -27.59
N ALA A 466 11.37 -4.13 -28.55
CA ALA A 466 10.40 -4.02 -29.62
C ALA A 466 10.36 -5.30 -30.49
N VAL A 467 11.52 -5.87 -30.81
CA VAL A 467 11.61 -7.15 -31.52
C VAL A 467 10.98 -8.27 -30.69
N ALA A 468 11.28 -8.36 -29.41
CA ALA A 468 10.70 -9.37 -28.52
C ALA A 468 9.15 -9.24 -28.43
N LEU A 469 8.63 -8.03 -28.34
CA LEU A 469 7.18 -7.76 -28.34
C LEU A 469 6.53 -8.08 -29.70
N SER A 470 7.22 -7.85 -30.82
CA SER A 470 6.71 -8.14 -32.16
C SER A 470 6.60 -9.63 -32.45
N LEU A 471 7.28 -10.49 -31.68
CA LEU A 471 7.15 -11.95 -31.78
C LEU A 471 5.77 -12.46 -31.32
N SER A 472 5.01 -11.64 -30.56
CA SER A 472 3.64 -11.94 -30.16
C SER A 472 2.66 -11.05 -30.92
N GLY A 473 1.98 -11.60 -31.92
CA GLY A 473 0.97 -10.88 -32.71
C GLY A 473 -0.13 -10.26 -31.85
N SER A 474 -0.62 -11.00 -30.84
CA SER A 474 -1.67 -10.50 -29.94
C SER A 474 -1.22 -9.29 -29.12
N VAL A 475 0.02 -9.29 -28.59
CA VAL A 475 0.57 -8.14 -27.87
C VAL A 475 0.75 -6.95 -28.80
N MET A 476 1.26 -7.16 -30.01
CA MET A 476 1.45 -6.10 -30.99
C MET A 476 0.11 -5.49 -31.41
N ASN A 477 -0.89 -6.32 -31.70
CA ASN A 477 -2.24 -5.85 -32.02
C ASN A 477 -2.85 -5.02 -30.89
N ARG A 478 -2.61 -5.44 -29.62
CA ARG A 478 -3.08 -4.70 -28.45
C ARG A 478 -2.37 -3.36 -28.26
N ILE A 479 -1.08 -3.28 -28.56
CA ILE A 479 -0.31 -2.02 -28.54
C ILE A 479 -0.78 -1.08 -29.66
N THR A 480 -0.96 -1.59 -30.88
CA THR A 480 -1.42 -0.76 -32.01
C THR A 480 -2.84 -0.22 -31.78
N SER A 481 -3.70 -0.98 -31.09
CA SER A 481 -5.06 -0.53 -30.73
C SER A 481 -5.09 0.67 -29.79
N ILE A 482 -3.98 1.00 -29.09
CA ILE A 482 -3.86 2.24 -28.32
C ILE A 482 -3.95 3.47 -29.24
N PHE A 483 -3.43 3.37 -30.44
CA PHE A 483 -3.32 4.48 -31.39
C PHE A 483 -4.48 4.53 -32.41
N THR A 484 -5.13 3.41 -32.69
CA THR A 484 -6.15 3.33 -33.75
C THR A 484 -7.57 3.69 -33.31
N HIS A 485 -7.84 3.77 -32.00
CA HIS A 485 -9.14 4.11 -31.39
C HIS A 485 -10.33 3.29 -31.92
N SER A 486 -10.06 2.18 -32.58
CA SER A 486 -11.04 1.39 -33.31
C SER A 486 -11.81 0.39 -32.44
N ASP A 487 -11.45 0.25 -31.16
CA ASP A 487 -12.11 -0.73 -30.29
C ASP A 487 -13.33 -0.16 -29.54
N THR A 488 -14.24 -1.05 -29.19
CA THR A 488 -15.50 -0.78 -28.49
C THR A 488 -15.26 -0.09 -27.15
N SER A 489 -14.21 -0.50 -26.39
CA SER A 489 -13.88 0.06 -25.08
C SER A 489 -13.42 1.52 -25.15
N SER A 490 -12.62 1.90 -26.13
CA SER A 490 -12.17 3.29 -26.31
C SER A 490 -13.33 4.18 -26.77
N SER A 491 -14.13 3.71 -27.72
CA SER A 491 -15.31 4.41 -28.23
C SER A 491 -16.34 4.66 -27.13
N TYR A 492 -16.56 3.67 -26.25
CA TYR A 492 -17.43 3.78 -25.07
C TYR A 492 -16.96 4.87 -24.11
N ARG A 493 -15.67 4.90 -23.76
CA ARG A 493 -15.10 5.94 -22.89
C ARG A 493 -15.20 7.34 -23.48
N ILE A 494 -14.89 7.50 -24.78
CA ILE A 494 -15.02 8.79 -25.47
C ILE A 494 -16.48 9.25 -25.45
N GLY A 495 -17.44 8.34 -25.65
CA GLY A 495 -18.85 8.65 -25.56
C GLY A 495 -19.25 9.14 -24.15
N ILE A 496 -18.78 8.46 -23.09
CA ILE A 496 -18.99 8.89 -21.71
C ILE A 496 -18.39 10.29 -21.48
N TRP A 497 -17.15 10.55 -21.93
CA TRP A 497 -16.51 11.86 -21.76
C TRP A 497 -17.29 12.98 -22.44
N LYS A 498 -17.85 12.75 -23.62
CA LYS A 498 -18.72 13.73 -24.29
C LYS A 498 -19.98 14.04 -23.46
N GLY A 499 -20.60 13.02 -22.86
CA GLY A 499 -21.74 13.20 -21.94
C GLY A 499 -21.34 13.96 -20.67
N VAL A 500 -20.22 13.59 -20.07
CA VAL A 500 -19.68 14.25 -18.86
C VAL A 500 -19.35 15.71 -19.13
N LEU A 501 -18.73 16.04 -20.28
CA LEU A 501 -18.45 17.44 -20.63
C LEU A 501 -19.72 18.28 -20.80
N LYS A 502 -20.79 17.72 -21.38
CA LYS A 502 -22.12 18.37 -21.40
C LYS A 502 -22.68 18.58 -20.00
N MET A 503 -22.56 17.58 -19.13
CA MET A 503 -23.01 17.65 -17.76
C MET A 503 -22.25 18.72 -16.99
N LEU A 504 -20.92 18.79 -17.14
CA LEU A 504 -20.08 19.80 -16.50
C LEU A 504 -20.50 21.23 -16.86
N GLY A 505 -21.01 21.50 -18.04
CA GLY A 505 -21.57 22.80 -18.41
C GLY A 505 -22.68 23.30 -17.45
N LYS A 506 -23.30 22.41 -16.66
CA LYS A 506 -24.36 22.76 -15.69
C LYS A 506 -23.91 22.58 -14.23
N VAL A 507 -23.02 21.62 -13.94
CA VAL A 507 -22.67 21.24 -12.56
C VAL A 507 -21.25 21.64 -12.17
N PHE A 508 -20.48 22.23 -13.10
CA PHE A 508 -19.07 22.60 -12.91
C PHE A 508 -18.73 23.34 -11.58
N PRO A 509 -19.53 24.32 -11.10
CA PRO A 509 -19.17 25.03 -9.88
C PRO A 509 -19.27 24.19 -8.62
N TYR A 510 -20.23 23.28 -8.53
CA TYR A 510 -20.61 22.62 -7.27
C TYR A 510 -20.31 21.12 -7.25
N GLY A 511 -20.27 20.47 -8.44
CA GLY A 511 -20.28 19.02 -8.57
C GLY A 511 -21.67 18.40 -8.33
N ILE A 512 -21.71 17.06 -8.38
CA ILE A 512 -22.94 16.28 -8.19
C ILE A 512 -22.98 15.52 -6.87
N GLY A 513 -21.89 15.58 -6.09
CA GLY A 513 -21.70 14.77 -4.90
C GLY A 513 -20.92 13.48 -5.17
N ILE A 514 -20.60 12.74 -4.11
CA ILE A 514 -19.64 11.62 -4.13
C ILE A 514 -20.30 10.31 -4.56
N GLY A 515 -19.65 9.61 -5.47
CA GLY A 515 -19.82 8.18 -5.74
C GLY A 515 -20.82 7.84 -6.85
N GLU A 516 -20.88 6.56 -7.19
CA GLU A 516 -21.66 6.02 -8.30
C GLU A 516 -23.14 6.40 -8.27
N GLY A 517 -23.75 6.39 -7.07
CA GLY A 517 -25.16 6.74 -6.94
C GLY A 517 -25.46 8.19 -7.33
N ALA A 518 -24.53 9.13 -7.03
CA ALA A 518 -24.65 10.52 -7.46
C ALA A 518 -24.46 10.63 -8.99
N PHE A 519 -23.47 9.89 -9.54
CA PHE A 519 -23.21 9.86 -10.97
C PHE A 519 -24.40 9.25 -11.73
N ALA A 520 -24.90 8.10 -11.30
CA ALA A 520 -26.05 7.42 -11.91
C ALA A 520 -27.35 8.24 -11.86
N ALA A 521 -27.51 9.12 -10.86
CA ALA A 521 -28.69 9.99 -10.75
C ALA A 521 -28.68 11.17 -11.73
N VAL A 522 -27.51 11.62 -12.18
CA VAL A 522 -27.37 12.86 -12.97
C VAL A 522 -26.92 12.59 -14.41
N TYR A 523 -25.93 11.70 -14.60
CA TYR A 523 -25.28 11.44 -15.90
C TYR A 523 -26.26 11.03 -17.01
N PRO A 524 -27.29 10.16 -16.78
CA PRO A 524 -28.19 9.71 -17.85
C PRO A 524 -28.86 10.85 -18.65
N SER A 525 -29.13 11.99 -17.99
CA SER A 525 -29.74 13.18 -18.64
C SER A 525 -28.82 13.87 -19.65
N TYR A 526 -27.52 13.56 -19.65
CA TYR A 526 -26.51 14.16 -20.52
C TYR A 526 -25.80 13.13 -21.41
N ALA A 527 -26.05 11.85 -21.17
CA ALA A 527 -25.43 10.76 -21.90
C ALA A 527 -25.77 10.76 -23.38
N LEU A 528 -24.90 10.18 -24.18
CA LEU A 528 -25.23 9.83 -25.56
C LEU A 528 -26.10 8.56 -25.55
N ARG A 529 -26.88 8.40 -26.62
CA ARG A 529 -27.78 7.25 -26.79
C ARG A 529 -27.01 5.93 -26.71
N GLY A 530 -27.44 4.99 -25.87
CA GLY A 530 -26.83 3.67 -25.69
C GLY A 530 -25.72 3.58 -24.64
N ILE A 531 -25.40 4.68 -23.95
CA ILE A 531 -24.39 4.71 -22.86
C ILE A 531 -24.87 5.43 -21.61
N GLU A 532 -26.17 5.35 -21.35
CA GLU A 532 -26.83 6.02 -20.21
C GLU A 532 -26.48 5.40 -18.86
N THR A 533 -26.01 4.16 -18.82
CA THR A 533 -25.78 3.36 -17.60
C THR A 533 -24.32 3.33 -17.14
N ALA A 534 -23.50 4.31 -17.53
CA ALA A 534 -22.10 4.34 -17.09
C ALA A 534 -22.00 4.52 -15.56
N PRO A 535 -21.16 3.72 -14.87
CA PRO A 535 -21.01 3.78 -13.42
C PRO A 535 -20.19 4.99 -12.95
N HIS A 536 -19.32 5.53 -13.80
CA HIS A 536 -18.45 6.67 -13.54
C HIS A 536 -17.87 7.22 -14.86
N SER A 537 -17.10 8.30 -14.78
CA SER A 537 -16.58 9.01 -15.96
C SER A 537 -15.42 8.31 -16.70
N HIS A 538 -14.89 7.18 -16.20
CA HIS A 538 -13.65 6.56 -16.69
C HIS A 538 -12.46 7.52 -16.87
N SER A 539 -12.34 8.48 -15.95
CA SER A 539 -11.16 9.33 -15.78
C SER A 539 -11.15 9.87 -14.37
N LEU A 540 -10.03 9.73 -13.66
CA LEU A 540 -9.85 10.26 -12.31
C LEU A 540 -10.14 11.77 -12.27
N TYR A 541 -9.59 12.50 -13.23
CA TYR A 541 -9.67 13.96 -13.28
C TYR A 541 -11.08 14.45 -13.57
N LEU A 542 -11.75 13.84 -14.55
CA LEU A 542 -13.14 14.15 -14.85
C LEU A 542 -14.07 13.75 -13.71
N GLN A 543 -13.76 12.66 -13.02
CA GLN A 543 -14.59 12.23 -11.90
C GLN A 543 -14.51 13.21 -10.72
N ILE A 544 -13.30 13.66 -10.36
CA ILE A 544 -13.11 14.64 -9.28
C ILE A 544 -13.85 15.94 -9.57
N ILE A 545 -13.73 16.50 -10.78
CA ILE A 545 -14.45 17.73 -11.13
C ILE A 545 -15.95 17.52 -11.21
N THR A 546 -16.40 16.33 -11.61
CA THR A 546 -17.81 15.98 -11.64
C THR A 546 -18.39 15.85 -10.24
N GLU A 547 -17.69 15.19 -9.31
CA GLU A 547 -18.15 14.95 -7.94
C GLU A 547 -18.04 16.19 -7.06
N LEU A 548 -16.93 16.91 -7.11
CA LEU A 548 -16.58 18.00 -6.18
C LEU A 548 -16.55 19.39 -6.83
N GLY A 549 -16.87 19.48 -8.11
CA GLY A 549 -16.80 20.73 -8.84
C GLY A 549 -15.40 21.29 -9.02
N ILE A 550 -15.31 22.58 -9.38
CA ILE A 550 -14.02 23.25 -9.61
C ILE A 550 -13.17 23.31 -8.35
N SER A 551 -13.77 23.48 -7.18
CA SER A 551 -13.06 23.55 -5.90
C SER A 551 -12.27 22.25 -5.63
N GLY A 552 -12.92 21.08 -5.84
CA GLY A 552 -12.27 19.78 -5.71
C GLY A 552 -11.12 19.60 -6.71
N ALA A 553 -11.34 19.99 -7.97
CA ALA A 553 -10.31 19.92 -9.01
C ALA A 553 -9.10 20.80 -8.68
N VAL A 554 -9.31 22.06 -8.32
CA VAL A 554 -8.23 23.00 -7.97
C VAL A 554 -7.41 22.47 -6.79
N VAL A 555 -8.07 22.05 -5.72
CA VAL A 555 -7.37 21.52 -4.53
C VAL A 555 -6.59 20.25 -4.86
N PHE A 556 -7.16 19.37 -5.67
CA PHE A 556 -6.48 18.16 -6.13
C PHE A 556 -5.24 18.47 -6.97
N PHE A 557 -5.31 19.41 -7.91
CA PHE A 557 -4.15 19.81 -8.70
C PHE A 557 -3.08 20.54 -7.87
N ILE A 558 -3.46 21.34 -6.87
CA ILE A 558 -2.52 21.90 -5.90
C ILE A 558 -1.81 20.79 -5.13
N PHE A 559 -2.55 19.77 -4.67
CA PHE A 559 -1.96 18.60 -4.03
C PHE A 559 -0.96 17.88 -4.94
N LEU A 560 -1.33 17.58 -6.19
CA LEU A 560 -0.43 16.93 -7.15
C LEU A 560 0.82 17.76 -7.44
N PHE A 561 0.66 19.07 -7.54
CA PHE A 561 1.77 19.98 -7.76
C PHE A 561 2.74 19.97 -6.56
N LEU A 562 2.25 20.08 -5.33
CA LEU A 562 3.08 20.01 -4.12
C LEU A 562 3.73 18.63 -3.96
N LEU A 563 3.03 17.55 -4.32
CA LEU A 563 3.59 16.20 -4.33
C LEU A 563 4.75 16.08 -5.32
N ALA A 564 4.62 16.64 -6.51
CA ALA A 564 5.70 16.70 -7.50
C ALA A 564 6.85 17.58 -7.01
N GLN A 565 6.56 18.76 -6.44
CA GLN A 565 7.57 19.67 -5.91
C GLN A 565 8.42 19.02 -4.81
N ILE A 566 7.79 18.40 -3.80
CA ILE A 566 8.51 17.81 -2.66
C ILE A 566 9.44 16.68 -3.12
N ASN A 567 8.98 15.84 -4.05
CA ASN A 567 9.78 14.73 -4.56
C ASN A 567 10.91 15.22 -5.48
N ILE A 568 10.61 16.08 -6.47
CA ILE A 568 11.60 16.54 -7.45
C ILE A 568 12.67 17.43 -6.79
N SER A 569 12.27 18.35 -5.89
CA SER A 569 13.20 19.18 -5.15
C SER A 569 14.20 18.32 -4.38
N HIS A 570 13.72 17.26 -3.73
CA HIS A 570 14.59 16.38 -2.95
C HIS A 570 15.46 15.48 -3.84
N ILE A 571 14.90 14.85 -4.88
CA ILE A 571 15.65 14.04 -5.83
C ILE A 571 16.77 14.84 -6.52
N ALA A 572 16.56 16.12 -6.78
CA ALA A 572 17.54 17.01 -7.43
C ALA A 572 18.65 17.49 -6.49
N SER A 573 18.50 17.38 -5.17
CA SER A 573 19.52 17.84 -4.20
C SER A 573 20.83 17.01 -4.30
N PRO A 574 22.01 17.55 -3.90
CA PRO A 574 23.31 16.91 -4.14
C PRO A 574 23.58 15.61 -3.38
N ASP A 575 22.73 15.24 -2.42
CA ASP A 575 22.96 14.14 -1.50
C ASP A 575 23.00 12.75 -2.14
N SER A 576 23.43 11.75 -1.37
CA SER A 576 23.72 10.37 -1.79
C SER A 576 22.70 9.76 -2.78
N LYS A 577 23.16 9.41 -3.98
CA LYS A 577 22.34 8.84 -5.07
C LYS A 577 21.69 7.49 -4.74
N SER A 578 22.24 6.73 -3.79
CA SER A 578 21.75 5.38 -3.48
C SER A 578 20.44 5.38 -2.69
N SER A 579 20.25 6.33 -1.75
CA SER A 579 18.99 6.44 -0.99
C SER A 579 17.86 6.96 -1.85
N LYS A 580 18.14 7.83 -2.82
CA LYS A 580 17.16 8.45 -3.70
C LYS A 580 16.47 7.48 -4.67
N LEU A 581 17.08 6.34 -4.99
CA LEU A 581 16.46 5.36 -5.89
C LEU A 581 15.15 4.79 -5.32
N ILE A 582 15.04 4.63 -4.00
CA ILE A 582 13.77 4.20 -3.37
C ILE A 582 12.72 5.31 -3.53
N GLU A 583 13.09 6.56 -3.29
CA GLU A 583 12.20 7.71 -3.45
C GLU A 583 11.75 7.87 -4.91
N ILE A 584 12.68 7.72 -5.86
CA ILE A 584 12.37 7.70 -7.30
C ILE A 584 11.39 6.56 -7.60
N GLY A 585 11.60 5.36 -7.07
CA GLY A 585 10.69 4.22 -7.25
C GLY A 585 9.26 4.51 -6.77
N ILE A 586 9.13 5.08 -5.57
CA ILE A 586 7.83 5.46 -5.00
C ILE A 586 7.15 6.53 -5.88
N PHE A 587 7.89 7.58 -6.24
CA PHE A 587 7.36 8.68 -7.05
C PHE A 587 6.96 8.23 -8.46
N CYS A 588 7.74 7.34 -9.08
CA CYS A 588 7.43 6.76 -10.38
C CYS A 588 6.18 5.87 -10.35
N GLY A 589 5.95 5.13 -9.27
CA GLY A 589 4.71 4.39 -9.07
C GLY A 589 3.49 5.33 -9.03
N LEU A 590 3.59 6.44 -8.32
CA LEU A 590 2.53 7.47 -8.29
C LEU A 590 2.30 8.10 -9.68
N ILE A 591 3.36 8.36 -10.45
CA ILE A 591 3.24 8.87 -11.83
C ILE A 591 2.52 7.84 -12.72
N ALA A 592 2.90 6.57 -12.67
CA ALA A 592 2.25 5.51 -13.44
C ALA A 592 0.74 5.48 -13.17
N PHE A 593 0.37 5.51 -11.91
CA PHE A 593 -1.01 5.51 -11.45
C PHE A 593 -1.80 6.73 -11.93
N LEU A 594 -1.22 7.91 -11.84
CA LEU A 594 -1.85 9.16 -12.30
C LEU A 594 -2.00 9.21 -13.82
N VAL A 595 -1.05 8.64 -14.57
CA VAL A 595 -1.16 8.51 -16.04
C VAL A 595 -2.30 7.57 -16.42
N GLN A 596 -2.43 6.41 -15.78
CA GLN A 596 -3.59 5.54 -16.00
C GLN A 596 -4.90 6.24 -15.63
N GLY A 597 -4.88 7.05 -14.56
CA GLY A 597 -6.02 7.87 -14.13
C GLY A 597 -6.55 8.86 -15.20
N MET A 598 -5.80 9.15 -16.25
CA MET A 598 -6.32 9.92 -17.40
C MET A 598 -7.41 9.16 -18.16
N THR A 599 -7.27 7.83 -18.26
CA THR A 599 -8.12 6.97 -19.08
C THR A 599 -8.98 6.01 -18.27
N ASP A 600 -8.84 5.98 -16.95
CA ASP A 600 -9.70 5.20 -16.04
C ASP A 600 -9.95 5.93 -14.72
N TYR A 601 -11.03 5.58 -14.02
CA TYR A 601 -11.30 6.09 -12.67
C TYR A 601 -10.63 5.19 -11.63
N VAL A 602 -9.32 5.34 -11.47
CA VAL A 602 -8.45 4.51 -10.63
C VAL A 602 -8.82 4.53 -9.13
N TRP A 603 -9.67 5.44 -8.69
CA TRP A 603 -10.21 5.49 -7.32
C TRP A 603 -11.56 4.77 -7.15
N TYR A 604 -12.07 4.16 -8.21
CA TYR A 604 -13.29 3.37 -8.15
C TYR A 604 -13.19 2.21 -7.15
N ASN A 605 -12.05 1.52 -7.12
CA ASN A 605 -11.80 0.47 -6.15
C ASN A 605 -11.17 1.05 -4.87
N TYR A 606 -11.88 0.96 -3.75
CA TYR A 606 -11.44 1.53 -2.47
C TYR A 606 -10.16 0.92 -1.92
N ARG A 607 -9.84 -0.33 -2.25
CA ARG A 607 -8.55 -0.92 -1.87
C ARG A 607 -7.41 -0.19 -2.58
N ILE A 608 -7.56 0.12 -3.85
CA ILE A 608 -6.57 0.89 -4.62
C ILE A 608 -6.49 2.33 -4.11
N PHE A 609 -7.64 2.95 -3.78
CA PHE A 609 -7.69 4.28 -3.16
C PHE A 609 -6.89 4.33 -1.84
N LEU A 610 -7.05 3.33 -0.97
CA LEU A 610 -6.27 3.21 0.26
C LEU A 610 -4.77 3.10 -0.04
N MET A 611 -4.39 2.23 -0.99
CA MET A 611 -2.98 2.01 -1.32
C MET A 611 -2.33 3.27 -1.90
N PHE A 612 -3.05 4.02 -2.74
CA PHE A 612 -2.57 5.32 -3.23
C PHE A 612 -2.19 6.25 -2.06
N TRP A 613 -3.06 6.43 -1.06
CA TRP A 613 -2.79 7.29 0.09
C TRP A 613 -1.66 6.77 0.98
N ILE A 614 -1.52 5.46 1.11
CA ILE A 614 -0.37 4.86 1.81
C ILE A 614 0.92 5.18 1.06
N VAL A 615 0.97 5.00 -0.26
CA VAL A 615 2.16 5.27 -1.08
C VAL A 615 2.51 6.75 -1.07
N VAL A 616 1.52 7.65 -1.10
CA VAL A 616 1.75 9.10 -0.90
C VAL A 616 2.36 9.38 0.47
N GLY A 617 1.84 8.74 1.53
CA GLY A 617 2.39 8.86 2.88
C GLY A 617 3.83 8.35 2.98
N LEU A 618 4.15 7.22 2.36
CA LEU A 618 5.52 6.67 2.29
C LEU A 618 6.46 7.58 1.49
N SER A 619 5.98 8.18 0.39
CA SER A 619 6.73 9.14 -0.41
C SER A 619 7.15 10.36 0.42
N VAL A 620 6.18 10.99 1.09
CA VAL A 620 6.44 12.18 1.92
C VAL A 620 7.33 11.83 3.12
N SER A 621 7.12 10.65 3.76
CA SER A 621 7.98 10.17 4.85
C SER A 621 9.42 9.99 4.40
N ALA A 622 9.65 9.40 3.22
CA ALA A 622 10.98 9.16 2.67
C ALA A 622 11.76 10.48 2.52
N VAL A 623 11.10 11.49 1.95
CA VAL A 623 11.71 12.82 1.77
C VAL A 623 12.02 13.50 3.12
N ILE A 624 11.06 13.49 4.07
CA ILE A 624 11.27 14.11 5.38
C ILE A 624 12.44 13.47 6.14
N MET A 625 12.52 12.13 6.11
CA MET A 625 13.62 11.41 6.79
C MET A 625 14.98 11.72 6.17
N SER A 626 15.04 11.83 4.86
CA SER A 626 16.28 12.13 4.17
C SER A 626 16.75 13.57 4.46
N LYS A 627 15.84 14.55 4.55
CA LYS A 627 16.16 15.93 4.97
C LYS A 627 16.71 15.96 6.40
N ASN A 628 16.03 15.32 7.35
CA ASN A 628 16.48 15.29 8.75
C ASN A 628 17.89 14.67 8.89
N ALA A 629 18.20 13.61 8.12
CA ALA A 629 19.52 12.98 8.14
C ALA A 629 20.63 13.92 7.62
N VAL A 630 20.32 14.80 6.68
CA VAL A 630 21.26 15.82 6.17
C VAL A 630 21.49 16.92 7.21
N GLU A 631 20.42 17.43 7.83
CA GLU A 631 20.51 18.45 8.90
C GLU A 631 21.32 17.94 10.10
N GLU A 632 21.11 16.66 10.52
CA GLU A 632 21.91 16.04 11.57
C GLU A 632 23.40 15.92 11.18
N SER A 633 23.71 15.67 9.92
CA SER A 633 25.10 15.52 9.44
C SER A 633 25.81 16.87 9.26
N SER A 634 25.08 17.94 9.00
CA SER A 634 25.63 19.30 8.83
C SER A 634 25.84 20.06 10.15
N GLY A 635 25.36 19.50 11.28
CA GLY A 635 25.47 20.14 12.59
C GLY A 635 24.53 21.36 12.77
N GLU A 636 23.65 21.61 11.84
CA GLU A 636 22.61 22.63 11.93
C GLU A 636 21.43 22.11 12.77
N TYR A 637 21.62 22.08 14.09
CA TYR A 637 20.48 21.96 14.99
C TYR A 637 19.72 23.30 14.99
N LEU A 638 18.68 23.40 14.22
CA LEU A 638 17.66 24.41 14.44
C LEU A 638 16.87 24.00 15.70
N CYS A 639 17.14 24.74 16.78
CA CYS A 639 16.42 24.70 18.07
C CYS A 639 14.91 24.89 17.91
#